data_b2374f69c855c2754eed03b1166041f8
#
_entry.id   b2374f69c855c2754eed03b1166041f8
#
_cell.length_a   1.000
_cell.length_b   1.000
_cell.length_c   1.000
_cell.angle_alpha   90.00
_cell.angle_beta   90.00
_cell.angle_gamma   90.00
#
_symmetry.space_group_name_H-M   'P 1'
#
loop_
_entity.id
_entity.type
_entity.pdbx_description
1 polymer ?
#
loop_
_entity_poly.entity_id
_entity_poly.type
_entity_poly.pdbx_seq_one_letter_code
_entity_poly.pdbx_strand_id
1 'polypeptide(L)'
;MHPNPASRLRQPCAAAIRRVVRARTAASRAVAALALAMLVALGATPLRAAAETPVSIAMKLLVVSANGTEPSFAAITSVLKQVGVPYDTLIATQTPLTAPLLSDGLGNGRYQGVLLSTGNLGYLDPATGNYESAFSAAQWQTLWNYEQSFRVRQATLYTYPSGFPDNYGLTLITYANTTATPLQASLTAAGKSLFNYVNGANPITITNAWTYLATPAGSNVVPLLSTSNGYAIASIYTAADGRQNLTITADENPDLRHTLQLAYGVINWVSKGVFLGQRHVYMSPQPDDVLIDDDIWDTRSLTDTTGLTYRLTGTDFLNATLWQGSLNRNVPNAANIRIEWPFVGQGATGIYLLDTLTPAVALNQGAFRWISHTYTHANLDAISAAAATTELQKNVQIARQLGLRLFTADSMVQPDVSGLGNPTFLGAANTFGIRYLISDTSQPAWNNPSPNTGFTSQYQPSMLIIPRHPTNLYYNVYTPAQWVSEYNHFYAPGGLFPTWDHPLGYSEILDKESEIWLRYLLKYDIDPIMFHQPNLAQYALLGTSTLLGDLMGATLNKYNALFALPVLSLAEHDIGVAMAARMAYNASGAGGTLLLGAAGNSIRLATTKAVTVPVTGISYGTSVETYGGQPISSIALPAGGTLTVPGPAW
;
A
#
# COMPACT_ATOMS: atom_id res chain seq x y z
N MET A 1 -12.94 2.18 15.27
CA MET A 1 -11.99 3.20 14.73
C MET A 1 -12.44 4.57 15.23
N HIS A 2 -11.65 5.24 16.07
CA HIS A 2 -12.04 6.53 16.61
C HIS A 2 -11.87 7.62 15.55
N PRO A 3 -12.84 8.50 15.35
CA PRO A 3 -12.65 9.70 14.55
C PRO A 3 -11.81 10.70 15.36
N ASN A 4 -10.77 11.19 14.75
CA ASN A 4 -9.92 12.25 15.29
C ASN A 4 -10.69 13.58 15.26
N PRO A 5 -10.82 14.31 16.36
CA PRO A 5 -11.52 15.59 16.34
C PRO A 5 -10.70 16.63 15.59
N ALA A 6 -11.33 17.24 14.60
CA ALA A 6 -10.80 18.37 13.85
C ALA A 6 -10.46 19.53 14.80
N SER A 7 -9.18 19.82 14.96
CA SER A 7 -8.71 21.05 15.60
C SER A 7 -9.05 22.25 14.71
N ARG A 8 -9.95 23.08 15.20
CA ARG A 8 -10.24 24.39 14.64
C ARG A 8 -9.01 25.29 14.81
N LEU A 9 -8.30 25.57 13.75
CA LEU A 9 -7.40 26.71 13.70
C LEU A 9 -8.06 27.83 12.92
N ARG A 10 -8.45 28.87 13.63
CA ARG A 10 -8.87 30.16 13.06
C ARG A 10 -7.62 30.92 12.64
N GLN A 11 -7.61 31.38 11.42
CA GLN A 11 -6.64 32.38 10.94
C GLN A 11 -6.95 33.74 11.55
N PRO A 12 -5.96 34.61 11.76
CA PRO A 12 -6.12 36.05 11.70
C PRO A 12 -5.63 36.61 10.36
N CYS A 13 -6.50 37.43 9.79
CA CYS A 13 -6.30 38.22 8.61
C CYS A 13 -5.17 39.24 8.71
N ALA A 14 -4.63 39.51 7.53
CA ALA A 14 -3.76 40.59 7.16
C ALA A 14 -4.29 41.98 7.59
N ALA A 15 -3.42 42.76 8.23
CA ALA A 15 -3.47 44.23 8.16
C ALA A 15 -2.13 44.80 8.63
N ALA A 16 -1.43 45.43 7.77
CA ALA A 16 -0.83 46.75 7.96
C ALA A 16 0.41 46.97 7.10
N ILE A 17 0.15 47.38 5.88
CA ILE A 17 1.09 48.25 5.13
C ILE A 17 0.62 49.68 5.33
N ARG A 18 1.48 50.55 5.89
CA ARG A 18 1.72 51.93 5.50
C ARG A 18 2.37 52.76 6.60
N ARG A 19 3.58 53.28 6.29
CA ARG A 19 4.09 54.66 6.50
C ARG A 19 5.59 54.65 6.15
N VAL A 20 6.01 55.11 5.06
CA VAL A 20 6.20 56.36 4.31
C VAL A 20 6.92 57.48 5.07
N VAL A 21 8.17 57.68 4.69
CA VAL A 21 8.90 58.93 4.30
C VAL A 21 9.21 59.98 5.34
N ARG A 22 10.51 60.28 5.43
CA ARG A 22 11.21 61.58 5.25
C ARG A 22 12.63 61.45 5.82
N ALA A 23 13.65 61.57 5.10
CA ALA A 23 14.30 62.57 4.25
C ALA A 23 15.32 63.44 4.97
N ARG A 24 16.54 63.41 4.41
CA ARG A 24 17.54 64.47 4.29
C ARG A 24 18.60 64.67 5.38
N THR A 25 19.78 64.54 4.90
CA THR A 25 21.00 65.36 4.96
C THR A 25 22.15 64.84 5.78
N ALA A 26 23.20 64.43 5.09
CA ALA A 26 24.54 65.03 5.17
C ALA A 26 25.49 64.26 4.23
N ALA A 27 25.74 64.90 3.11
CA ALA A 27 26.90 64.60 2.29
C ALA A 27 28.15 65.14 3.00
N SER A 28 29.10 64.29 3.27
CA SER A 28 30.53 64.55 3.39
C SER A 28 31.21 63.58 4.37
N ARG A 29 31.28 62.32 4.02
CA ARG A 29 32.23 61.31 4.52
C ARG A 29 32.30 60.10 3.59
N ALA A 30 32.04 60.32 2.31
CA ALA A 30 31.78 59.24 1.35
C ALA A 30 32.97 58.92 0.42
N VAL A 31 34.16 59.35 0.66
CA VAL A 31 35.28 59.04 -0.27
C VAL A 31 36.31 58.10 0.32
N ALA A 32 36.42 57.98 1.63
CA ALA A 32 37.38 57.05 2.27
C ALA A 32 36.77 55.63 2.54
N ALA A 33 35.44 55.50 2.53
CA ALA A 33 34.74 54.20 2.72
C ALA A 33 34.52 53.42 1.41
N LEU A 34 34.61 54.10 0.24
CA LEU A 34 34.39 53.44 -1.05
C LEU A 34 35.60 52.64 -1.54
N ALA A 35 36.83 53.01 -1.12
CA ALA A 35 38.05 52.27 -1.49
C ALA A 35 38.26 51.01 -0.65
N LEU A 36 37.76 50.93 0.58
CA LEU A 36 37.83 49.73 1.41
C LEU A 36 36.70 48.74 1.14
N ALA A 37 35.55 49.20 0.66
CA ALA A 37 34.44 48.35 0.24
C ALA A 37 34.69 47.68 -1.10
N MET A 38 35.48 48.27 -2.00
CA MET A 38 35.84 47.64 -3.28
C MET A 38 36.95 46.58 -3.16
N LEU A 39 37.75 46.56 -2.10
CA LEU A 39 38.73 45.50 -1.87
C LEU A 39 38.17 44.28 -1.11
N VAL A 40 37.02 44.41 -0.47
CA VAL A 40 36.31 43.29 0.18
C VAL A 40 35.28 42.65 -0.77
N ALA A 41 34.85 43.35 -1.81
CA ALA A 41 33.91 42.82 -2.80
C ALA A 41 34.58 41.96 -3.90
N LEU A 42 35.92 41.89 -3.95
CA LEU A 42 36.65 41.07 -4.93
C LEU A 42 37.13 39.74 -4.35
N GLY A 43 36.78 39.41 -3.11
CA GLY A 43 37.25 38.19 -2.43
C GLY A 43 36.22 37.16 -2.01
N ALA A 44 34.94 37.36 -2.31
CA ALA A 44 33.92 36.38 -1.98
C ALA A 44 33.00 36.11 -3.16
N THR A 45 33.56 35.64 -4.27
CA THR A 45 32.78 34.72 -5.10
C THR A 45 32.61 33.46 -4.27
N PRO A 46 31.39 33.01 -3.99
CA PRO A 46 31.23 31.68 -3.42
C PRO A 46 31.94 30.72 -4.36
N LEU A 47 33.00 30.02 -3.86
CA LEU A 47 33.57 28.91 -4.61
C LEU A 47 32.40 28.00 -4.90
N ARG A 48 31.90 28.07 -6.13
CA ARG A 48 30.93 27.11 -6.65
C ARG A 48 31.69 25.78 -6.56
N ALA A 49 31.29 24.92 -5.64
CA ALA A 49 31.87 23.60 -5.52
C ALA A 49 31.89 23.02 -6.95
N ALA A 50 33.06 22.60 -7.42
CA ALA A 50 33.17 22.01 -8.73
C ALA A 50 32.15 20.88 -8.84
N ALA A 51 31.34 20.87 -9.90
CA ALA A 51 30.34 19.84 -10.08
C ALA A 51 31.04 18.48 -10.10
N GLU A 52 30.61 17.57 -9.21
CA GLU A 52 31.14 16.20 -9.19
C GLU A 52 30.80 15.52 -10.49
N THR A 53 31.76 14.75 -11.04
CA THR A 53 31.47 13.84 -12.17
C THR A 53 30.90 12.56 -11.60
N PRO A 54 29.61 12.23 -11.86
CA PRO A 54 28.98 11.04 -11.29
C PRO A 54 29.68 9.76 -11.76
N VAL A 55 30.02 8.89 -10.83
CA VAL A 55 30.61 7.55 -11.04
C VAL A 55 29.60 6.49 -10.65
N SER A 56 28.90 6.68 -9.55
CA SER A 56 27.89 5.75 -9.08
C SER A 56 26.79 6.43 -8.27
N ILE A 57 25.63 5.76 -8.13
CA ILE A 57 24.51 6.22 -7.34
C ILE A 57 23.91 5.03 -6.60
N ALA A 58 23.77 5.13 -5.25
CA ALA A 58 23.08 4.10 -4.48
C ALA A 58 21.58 4.06 -4.83
N MET A 59 21.03 2.87 -5.02
CA MET A 59 19.62 2.65 -5.40
C MET A 59 18.71 2.71 -4.17
N LYS A 60 18.70 3.86 -3.50
CA LYS A 60 17.75 4.20 -2.45
C LYS A 60 17.29 5.65 -2.58
N LEU A 61 16.17 5.99 -1.95
CA LEU A 61 15.59 7.32 -1.97
C LEU A 61 15.91 8.07 -0.68
N LEU A 62 15.99 9.41 -0.76
CA LEU A 62 15.99 10.28 0.39
C LEU A 62 14.60 10.87 0.57
N VAL A 63 13.97 10.64 1.71
CA VAL A 63 12.71 11.27 2.10
C VAL A 63 13.00 12.38 3.10
N VAL A 64 12.72 13.63 2.74
CA VAL A 64 12.95 14.79 3.59
C VAL A 64 11.60 15.29 4.12
N SER A 65 11.53 15.43 5.43
CA SER A 65 10.42 16.03 6.17
C SER A 65 10.92 17.25 6.91
N ALA A 66 10.06 18.25 7.08
CA ALA A 66 10.43 19.41 7.88
C ALA A 66 10.63 19.02 9.36
N ASN A 67 9.60 18.40 9.97
CA ASN A 67 9.62 18.05 11.42
C ASN A 67 9.18 16.61 11.74
N GLY A 68 8.86 15.79 10.75
CA GLY A 68 8.45 14.39 10.90
C GLY A 68 6.96 14.17 11.13
N THR A 69 6.15 15.22 11.16
CA THR A 69 4.71 15.11 11.48
C THR A 69 3.78 15.34 10.31
N GLU A 70 4.31 15.67 9.14
CA GLU A 70 3.50 15.94 7.94
C GLU A 70 2.77 14.65 7.48
N PRO A 71 1.46 14.73 7.22
CA PRO A 71 0.71 13.57 6.73
C PRO A 71 1.26 12.99 5.42
N SER A 72 1.77 13.84 4.54
CA SER A 72 2.42 13.46 3.28
C SER A 72 3.73 12.70 3.49
N PHE A 73 4.48 12.98 4.59
CA PHE A 73 5.63 12.18 4.99
C PHE A 73 5.21 10.75 5.36
N ALA A 74 4.17 10.62 6.19
CA ALA A 74 3.61 9.31 6.53
C ALA A 74 3.07 8.58 5.29
N ALA A 75 2.42 9.30 4.37
CA ALA A 75 1.88 8.75 3.13
C ALA A 75 2.95 8.09 2.27
N ILE A 76 3.99 8.82 1.90
CA ILE A 76 5.01 8.32 0.99
C ILE A 76 5.86 7.21 1.62
N THR A 77 6.21 7.34 2.91
CA THR A 77 6.96 6.30 3.63
C THR A 77 6.17 5.01 3.78
N SER A 78 4.83 5.08 3.92
CA SER A 78 3.95 3.92 3.91
C SER A 78 4.05 3.17 2.57
N VAL A 79 3.93 3.87 1.44
CA VAL A 79 4.00 3.22 0.11
C VAL A 79 5.40 2.68 -0.19
N LEU A 80 6.47 3.38 0.20
CA LEU A 80 7.84 2.87 0.10
C LEU A 80 8.02 1.56 0.86
N LYS A 81 7.47 1.47 2.08
CA LYS A 81 7.47 0.24 2.86
C LYS A 81 6.68 -0.87 2.19
N GLN A 82 5.50 -0.59 1.65
CA GLN A 82 4.66 -1.56 0.96
C GLN A 82 5.35 -2.16 -0.27
N VAL A 83 5.95 -1.31 -1.10
CA VAL A 83 6.67 -1.72 -2.32
C VAL A 83 8.05 -2.33 -2.00
N GLY A 84 8.65 -1.99 -0.86
CA GLY A 84 9.98 -2.45 -0.44
C GLY A 84 11.12 -1.67 -1.06
N VAL A 85 10.89 -0.42 -1.37
CA VAL A 85 11.94 0.47 -1.88
C VAL A 85 12.83 0.92 -0.72
N PRO A 86 14.16 0.76 -0.78
CA PRO A 86 15.05 1.28 0.23
C PRO A 86 15.03 2.81 0.27
N TYR A 87 15.00 3.37 1.47
CA TYR A 87 15.05 4.80 1.66
C TYR A 87 15.67 5.17 3.02
N ASP A 88 16.21 6.39 3.10
CA ASP A 88 16.57 7.04 4.35
C ASP A 88 15.65 8.24 4.58
N THR A 89 15.50 8.64 5.83
CA THR A 89 14.73 9.84 6.21
C THR A 89 15.63 10.92 6.75
N LEU A 90 15.34 12.18 6.40
CA LEU A 90 15.98 13.37 6.96
C LEU A 90 14.89 14.26 7.56
N ILE A 91 14.92 14.44 8.88
CA ILE A 91 14.06 15.42 9.58
C ILE A 91 14.86 16.74 9.67
N ALA A 92 14.46 17.70 8.84
CA ALA A 92 15.25 18.89 8.56
C ALA A 92 15.47 19.80 9.78
N THR A 93 14.50 19.85 10.71
CA THR A 93 14.62 20.59 11.98
C THR A 93 15.55 19.91 12.99
N GLN A 94 15.87 18.62 12.79
CA GLN A 94 16.73 17.85 13.70
C GLN A 94 18.15 17.66 13.16
N THR A 95 18.27 17.52 11.84
CA THR A 95 19.55 17.22 11.19
C THR A 95 19.73 18.13 9.98
N PRO A 96 20.75 18.98 9.99
CA PRO A 96 21.02 19.87 8.85
C PRO A 96 21.48 19.07 7.62
N LEU A 97 20.95 19.43 6.45
CA LEU A 97 21.42 18.86 5.19
C LEU A 97 22.81 19.37 4.87
N THR A 98 23.74 18.45 4.62
CA THR A 98 25.13 18.75 4.24
C THR A 98 25.54 17.96 2.99
N ALA A 99 26.51 18.43 2.22
CA ALA A 99 26.97 17.73 1.02
C ALA A 99 27.44 16.29 1.29
N PRO A 100 28.16 15.97 2.41
CA PRO A 100 28.54 14.59 2.73
C PRO A 100 27.36 13.64 2.99
N LEU A 101 26.17 14.15 3.33
CA LEU A 101 24.96 13.32 3.42
C LEU A 101 24.44 12.88 2.06
N LEU A 102 24.79 13.60 0.99
CA LEU A 102 24.30 13.35 -0.36
C LEU A 102 25.31 12.61 -1.24
N SER A 103 26.62 12.89 -1.09
CA SER A 103 27.71 12.26 -1.84
C SER A 103 28.98 12.14 -1.00
N ASP A 104 29.96 11.39 -1.51
CA ASP A 104 31.27 11.26 -0.89
C ASP A 104 32.32 12.31 -1.39
N GLY A 105 31.92 13.19 -2.30
CA GLY A 105 32.80 14.16 -2.95
C GLY A 105 33.71 13.55 -4.03
N LEU A 106 33.59 12.26 -4.31
CA LEU A 106 34.38 11.51 -5.29
C LEU A 106 33.54 10.98 -6.46
N GLY A 107 32.30 11.48 -6.60
CA GLY A 107 31.37 11.10 -7.64
C GLY A 107 30.43 9.93 -7.27
N ASN A 108 30.37 9.51 -6.01
CA ASN A 108 29.44 8.49 -5.56
C ASN A 108 28.26 9.12 -4.80
N GLY A 109 27.09 9.16 -5.45
CA GLY A 109 25.84 9.65 -4.88
C GLY A 109 25.19 8.63 -3.96
N ARG A 110 24.59 9.10 -2.87
CA ARG A 110 23.94 8.23 -1.88
C ARG A 110 22.48 7.96 -2.16
N TYR A 111 21.84 8.70 -3.06
CA TYR A 111 20.41 8.61 -3.35
C TYR A 111 20.12 8.75 -4.85
N GLN A 112 19.29 7.87 -5.38
CA GLN A 112 18.85 7.92 -6.79
C GLN A 112 17.66 8.86 -7.02
N GLY A 113 17.04 9.35 -5.94
CA GLY A 113 15.91 10.27 -5.99
C GLY A 113 15.64 10.91 -4.65
N VAL A 114 14.99 12.07 -4.65
CA VAL A 114 14.63 12.84 -3.46
C VAL A 114 13.12 13.04 -3.41
N LEU A 115 12.52 12.82 -2.25
CA LEU A 115 11.10 13.02 -1.97
C LEU A 115 10.97 14.05 -0.85
N LEU A 116 10.34 15.17 -1.12
CA LEU A 116 10.05 16.20 -0.11
C LEU A 116 8.60 16.06 0.36
N SER A 117 8.38 16.03 1.67
CA SER A 117 7.03 15.96 2.25
C SER A 117 6.17 17.18 1.91
N THR A 118 6.79 18.35 1.79
CA THR A 118 6.13 19.58 1.33
C THR A 118 7.07 20.42 0.48
N GLY A 119 6.52 21.29 -0.36
CA GLY A 119 7.28 22.04 -1.35
C GLY A 119 8.34 22.98 -0.81
N ASN A 120 8.16 23.51 0.37
CA ASN A 120 9.06 24.45 1.02
C ASN A 120 9.59 23.91 2.36
N LEU A 121 9.28 22.66 2.74
CA LEU A 121 9.56 22.08 4.04
C LEU A 121 9.12 23.01 5.17
N GLY A 122 7.92 23.58 5.02
CA GLY A 122 7.37 24.55 5.96
C GLY A 122 6.94 23.92 7.26
N TYR A 123 7.33 24.53 8.38
CA TYR A 123 6.87 24.16 9.70
C TYR A 123 6.60 25.41 10.56
N LEU A 124 5.78 25.25 11.60
CA LEU A 124 5.57 26.30 12.58
C LEU A 124 6.74 26.21 13.58
N ASP A 125 7.63 27.20 13.56
CA ASP A 125 8.73 27.28 14.53
C ASP A 125 8.17 27.63 15.93
N PRO A 126 8.33 26.76 16.92
CA PRO A 126 7.82 26.99 18.25
C PRO A 126 8.53 28.14 18.99
N ALA A 127 9.74 28.53 18.54
CA ALA A 127 10.50 29.61 19.18
C ALA A 127 10.04 30.99 18.68
N THR A 128 9.67 31.10 17.40
CA THR A 128 9.26 32.38 16.78
C THR A 128 7.75 32.50 16.59
N GLY A 129 7.02 31.38 16.57
CA GLY A 129 5.59 31.32 16.22
C GLY A 129 5.30 31.59 14.77
N ASN A 130 6.31 31.60 13.88
CA ASN A 130 6.17 31.84 12.45
C ASN A 130 6.28 30.53 11.65
N TYR A 131 5.68 30.53 10.46
CA TYR A 131 5.92 29.50 9.48
C TYR A 131 7.24 29.79 8.75
N GLU A 132 8.18 28.86 8.84
CA GLU A 132 9.51 28.97 8.25
C GLU A 132 9.84 27.72 7.44
N SER A 133 10.78 27.82 6.49
CA SER A 133 11.37 26.65 5.84
C SER A 133 12.41 26.01 6.75
N ALA A 134 12.33 24.69 6.93
CA ALA A 134 13.32 23.93 7.71
C ALA A 134 14.71 23.89 7.05
N PHE A 135 14.81 24.18 5.75
CA PHE A 135 16.07 24.39 5.06
C PHE A 135 16.37 25.88 4.88
N SER A 136 17.58 26.29 5.22
CA SER A 136 18.15 27.56 4.81
C SER A 136 18.41 27.61 3.29
N ALA A 137 18.58 28.79 2.73
CA ALA A 137 18.95 28.95 1.31
C ALA A 137 20.22 28.15 0.93
N ALA A 138 21.20 28.06 1.83
CA ALA A 138 22.42 27.29 1.59
C ALA A 138 22.16 25.77 1.54
N GLN A 139 21.24 25.26 2.35
CA GLN A 139 20.83 23.85 2.32
C GLN A 139 20.04 23.51 1.07
N TRP A 140 19.13 24.38 0.63
CA TRP A 140 18.45 24.26 -0.66
C TRP A 140 19.46 24.23 -1.81
N GLN A 141 20.45 25.14 -1.82
CA GLN A 141 21.48 25.13 -2.84
C GLN A 141 22.35 23.86 -2.80
N THR A 142 22.61 23.31 -1.61
CA THR A 142 23.32 22.02 -1.44
C THR A 142 22.54 20.88 -2.08
N LEU A 143 21.21 20.81 -1.85
CA LEU A 143 20.34 19.81 -2.47
C LEU A 143 20.34 19.98 -4.00
N TRP A 144 20.14 21.19 -4.51
CA TRP A 144 20.08 21.47 -5.94
C TRP A 144 21.40 21.18 -6.66
N ASN A 145 22.54 21.45 -6.03
CA ASN A 145 23.85 21.09 -6.59
C ASN A 145 23.99 19.57 -6.74
N TYR A 146 23.52 18.80 -5.78
CA TYR A 146 23.49 17.33 -5.85
C TYR A 146 22.57 16.85 -6.98
N GLU A 147 21.35 17.35 -7.04
CA GLU A 147 20.36 16.99 -8.07
C GLU A 147 20.88 17.28 -9.48
N GLN A 148 21.51 18.43 -9.67
CA GLN A 148 22.12 18.82 -10.94
C GLN A 148 23.31 17.92 -11.30
N SER A 149 24.26 17.74 -10.36
CA SER A 149 25.49 16.98 -10.59
C SER A 149 25.22 15.52 -10.90
N PHE A 150 24.32 14.88 -10.13
CA PHE A 150 23.99 13.46 -10.27
C PHE A 150 22.78 13.22 -11.18
N ARG A 151 22.15 14.26 -11.74
CA ARG A 151 20.93 14.20 -12.54
C ARG A 151 19.80 13.47 -11.81
N VAL A 152 19.73 13.67 -10.49
CA VAL A 152 18.70 13.07 -9.63
C VAL A 152 17.41 13.86 -9.74
N ARG A 153 16.28 13.17 -9.77
CA ARG A 153 14.95 13.77 -9.78
C ARG A 153 14.44 14.02 -8.36
N GLN A 154 13.68 15.10 -8.20
CA GLN A 154 12.94 15.42 -6.99
C GLN A 154 11.45 15.23 -7.22
N ALA A 155 10.74 14.71 -6.22
CA ALA A 155 9.29 14.85 -6.16
C ALA A 155 8.90 15.58 -4.88
N THR A 156 7.91 16.47 -5.01
CA THR A 156 7.50 17.38 -3.95
C THR A 156 6.01 17.22 -3.71
N LEU A 157 5.69 16.71 -2.52
CA LEU A 157 4.32 16.44 -2.10
C LEU A 157 3.71 17.69 -1.47
N TYR A 158 2.39 17.74 -1.36
CA TYR A 158 1.63 18.84 -0.76
C TYR A 158 2.27 20.22 -0.94
N THR A 159 2.46 20.60 -2.18
CA THR A 159 3.23 21.79 -2.53
C THR A 159 2.36 23.04 -2.51
N TYR A 160 2.75 24.00 -1.66
CA TYR A 160 2.30 25.38 -1.75
C TYR A 160 3.18 26.14 -2.76
N PRO A 161 2.67 26.56 -3.91
CA PRO A 161 3.45 27.32 -4.90
C PRO A 161 3.79 28.71 -4.36
N SER A 162 4.99 28.89 -3.85
CA SER A 162 5.49 30.13 -3.27
C SER A 162 6.81 30.52 -3.93
N GLY A 163 7.27 31.76 -3.68
CA GLY A 163 8.53 32.24 -4.25
C GLY A 163 9.77 31.67 -3.57
N PHE A 164 9.63 31.00 -2.43
CA PHE A 164 10.73 30.38 -1.70
C PHE A 164 10.37 28.94 -1.29
N PRO A 165 11.23 27.95 -1.49
CA PRO A 165 12.53 28.03 -2.17
C PRO A 165 12.40 28.13 -3.69
N ASP A 166 11.30 27.61 -4.27
CA ASP A 166 10.94 27.59 -5.67
C ASP A 166 9.40 27.53 -5.78
N ASN A 167 8.81 28.14 -6.79
CA ASN A 167 7.39 27.99 -7.11
C ASN A 167 7.12 26.78 -8.02
N TYR A 168 8.17 26.05 -8.39
CA TYR A 168 8.12 24.90 -9.30
C TYR A 168 7.40 25.18 -10.63
N GLY A 169 7.57 26.41 -11.11
CA GLY A 169 6.94 26.88 -12.34
C GLY A 169 5.41 27.02 -12.27
N LEU A 170 4.85 27.12 -11.08
CA LEU A 170 3.41 27.27 -10.84
C LEU A 170 3.09 28.69 -10.32
N THR A 171 1.94 29.21 -10.74
CA THR A 171 1.35 30.44 -10.19
C THR A 171 0.11 30.06 -9.38
N LEU A 172 0.12 30.31 -8.09
CA LEU A 172 -1.03 30.08 -7.22
C LEU A 172 -2.17 31.04 -7.59
N ILE A 173 -3.35 30.49 -7.78
CA ILE A 173 -4.58 31.24 -8.07
C ILE A 173 -5.50 31.27 -6.85
N THR A 174 -5.77 30.08 -6.27
CA THR A 174 -6.66 29.92 -5.11
C THR A 174 -6.43 28.56 -4.47
N TYR A 175 -7.32 28.15 -3.59
CA TYR A 175 -7.31 26.83 -2.94
C TYR A 175 -8.72 26.25 -2.85
N ALA A 176 -8.81 24.96 -2.61
CA ALA A 176 -10.04 24.23 -2.36
C ALA A 176 -9.92 23.37 -1.11
N ASN A 177 -10.95 23.40 -0.25
CA ASN A 177 -11.16 22.39 0.77
C ASN A 177 -12.13 21.34 0.19
N THR A 178 -11.65 20.13 -0.04
CA THR A 178 -12.41 19.09 -0.74
C THR A 178 -13.22 18.18 0.18
N THR A 179 -13.38 18.54 1.47
CA THR A 179 -14.15 17.75 2.44
C THR A 179 -15.65 17.74 2.13
N ALA A 180 -16.23 18.91 1.89
CA ALA A 180 -17.65 19.02 1.54
C ALA A 180 -17.94 18.91 0.03
N THR A 181 -16.97 19.32 -0.81
CA THR A 181 -17.12 19.31 -2.27
C THR A 181 -15.89 18.65 -2.88
N PRO A 182 -16.00 17.39 -3.30
CA PRO A 182 -14.91 16.70 -3.97
C PRO A 182 -14.43 17.43 -5.24
N LEU A 183 -13.11 17.47 -5.44
CA LEU A 183 -12.50 18.04 -6.63
C LEU A 183 -12.22 16.94 -7.65
N GLN A 184 -12.59 17.15 -8.90
CA GLN A 184 -12.33 16.24 -10.01
C GLN A 184 -11.14 16.74 -10.83
N ALA A 185 -10.16 15.88 -11.07
CA ALA A 185 -9.02 16.16 -11.92
C ALA A 185 -8.75 14.99 -12.87
N SER A 186 -8.44 15.27 -14.13
CA SER A 186 -8.19 14.28 -15.16
C SER A 186 -6.72 14.19 -15.52
N LEU A 187 -6.23 12.99 -15.79
CA LEU A 187 -4.89 12.77 -16.30
C LEU A 187 -4.75 13.36 -17.71
N THR A 188 -3.74 14.19 -17.92
CA THR A 188 -3.33 14.65 -19.25
C THR A 188 -2.70 13.51 -20.07
N ALA A 189 -2.33 13.72 -21.32
CA ALA A 189 -1.59 12.73 -22.11
C ALA A 189 -0.26 12.34 -21.42
N ALA A 190 0.48 13.31 -20.87
CA ALA A 190 1.70 13.05 -20.10
C ALA A 190 1.40 12.31 -18.79
N GLY A 191 0.32 12.68 -18.11
CA GLY A 191 -0.15 11.99 -16.90
C GLY A 191 -0.51 10.54 -17.16
N LYS A 192 -1.24 10.23 -18.25
CA LYS A 192 -1.58 8.85 -18.65
C LYS A 192 -0.35 8.02 -18.97
N SER A 193 0.69 8.61 -19.53
CA SER A 193 1.95 7.92 -19.78
C SER A 193 2.71 7.59 -18.49
N LEU A 194 2.72 8.50 -17.52
CA LEU A 194 3.43 8.31 -16.25
C LEU A 194 2.65 7.41 -15.29
N PHE A 195 1.35 7.62 -15.14
CA PHE A 195 0.46 6.85 -14.28
C PHE A 195 -0.33 5.81 -15.09
N ASN A 196 0.35 5.07 -15.97
CA ASN A 196 -0.26 4.12 -16.93
C ASN A 196 -1.05 2.97 -16.28
N TYR A 197 -0.88 2.76 -14.99
CA TYR A 197 -1.59 1.78 -14.19
C TYR A 197 -2.92 2.32 -13.61
N VAL A 198 -3.12 3.63 -13.64
CA VAL A 198 -4.38 4.28 -13.24
C VAL A 198 -5.36 4.21 -14.41
N ASN A 199 -6.63 3.97 -14.14
CA ASN A 199 -7.67 4.01 -15.16
C ASN A 199 -7.89 5.45 -15.65
N GLY A 200 -7.17 5.85 -16.67
CA GLY A 200 -7.21 7.21 -17.21
C GLY A 200 -8.48 7.58 -17.98
N ALA A 201 -9.50 6.71 -18.03
CA ALA A 201 -10.83 7.04 -18.54
C ALA A 201 -11.66 7.83 -17.52
N ASN A 202 -11.35 7.67 -16.22
CA ASN A 202 -12.05 8.32 -15.12
C ASN A 202 -11.22 9.47 -14.54
N PRO A 203 -11.85 10.53 -14.05
CA PRO A 203 -11.15 11.55 -13.27
C PRO A 203 -10.71 10.96 -11.93
N ILE A 204 -9.60 11.46 -11.42
CA ILE A 204 -9.18 11.25 -10.04
C ILE A 204 -9.98 12.17 -9.14
N THR A 205 -10.68 11.61 -8.17
CA THR A 205 -11.47 12.36 -7.19
C THR A 205 -10.62 12.67 -5.96
N ILE A 206 -10.43 13.94 -5.66
CA ILE A 206 -9.72 14.43 -4.47
C ILE A 206 -10.76 14.78 -3.41
N THR A 207 -10.71 14.11 -2.27
CA THR A 207 -11.61 14.30 -1.13
C THR A 207 -10.83 14.45 0.16
N ASN A 208 -11.41 15.13 1.14
CA ASN A 208 -10.83 15.31 2.48
C ASN A 208 -9.40 15.87 2.47
N ALA A 209 -9.11 16.75 1.51
CA ALA A 209 -7.80 17.32 1.28
C ALA A 209 -7.88 18.82 1.06
N TRP A 210 -6.90 19.55 1.57
CA TRP A 210 -6.64 20.92 1.16
C TRP A 210 -5.83 20.86 -0.14
N THR A 211 -6.24 21.62 -1.15
CA THR A 211 -5.61 21.59 -2.47
C THR A 211 -5.34 23.01 -2.94
N TYR A 212 -4.09 23.30 -3.28
CA TYR A 212 -3.72 24.58 -3.91
C TYR A 212 -3.99 24.50 -5.41
N LEU A 213 -4.78 25.44 -5.91
CA LEU A 213 -5.16 25.52 -7.32
C LEU A 213 -4.24 26.52 -8.02
N ALA A 214 -3.35 25.99 -8.85
CA ALA A 214 -2.31 26.76 -9.52
C ALA A 214 -2.31 26.53 -11.04
N THR A 215 -1.83 27.50 -11.79
CA THR A 215 -1.65 27.39 -13.25
C THR A 215 -0.16 27.29 -13.61
N PRO A 216 0.20 26.58 -14.68
CA PRO A 216 1.55 26.56 -15.20
C PRO A 216 2.00 27.98 -15.59
N ALA A 217 3.21 28.37 -15.18
CA ALA A 217 3.75 29.73 -15.45
C ALA A 217 4.61 29.79 -16.71
N GLY A 218 4.87 28.67 -17.38
CA GLY A 218 5.68 28.64 -18.61
C GLY A 218 5.69 27.28 -19.29
N SER A 219 6.40 27.17 -20.41
CA SER A 219 6.51 25.94 -21.21
C SER A 219 7.39 24.88 -20.60
N ASN A 220 8.12 25.18 -19.53
CA ASN A 220 8.95 24.25 -18.76
C ASN A 220 8.16 23.50 -17.67
N VAL A 221 6.83 23.66 -17.63
CA VAL A 221 5.91 22.93 -16.76
C VAL A 221 5.01 22.05 -17.62
N VAL A 222 5.01 20.75 -17.34
CA VAL A 222 4.15 19.75 -18.00
C VAL A 222 3.09 19.29 -17.00
N PRO A 223 1.83 19.70 -17.13
CA PRO A 223 0.76 19.18 -16.28
C PRO A 223 0.55 17.68 -16.48
N LEU A 224 0.41 16.94 -15.38
CA LEU A 224 0.11 15.50 -15.35
C LEU A 224 -1.36 15.24 -14.97
N LEU A 225 -1.86 16.02 -14.02
CA LEU A 225 -3.23 15.93 -13.51
C LEU A 225 -3.80 17.35 -13.45
N SER A 226 -4.93 17.58 -14.11
CA SER A 226 -5.53 18.93 -14.20
C SER A 226 -7.04 18.89 -13.99
N THR A 227 -7.58 19.95 -13.38
CA THR A 227 -9.01 20.20 -13.31
C THR A 227 -9.56 20.67 -14.67
N SER A 228 -10.87 20.62 -14.85
CA SER A 228 -11.54 21.14 -16.07
C SER A 228 -11.28 22.64 -16.32
N ASN A 229 -10.98 23.40 -15.27
CA ASN A 229 -10.64 24.84 -15.36
C ASN A 229 -9.14 25.08 -15.63
N GLY A 230 -8.35 24.00 -15.88
CA GLY A 230 -6.93 24.13 -16.23
C GLY A 230 -5.97 24.28 -15.05
N TYR A 231 -6.42 24.12 -13.81
CA TYR A 231 -5.51 24.09 -12.66
C TYR A 231 -4.71 22.81 -12.66
N ALA A 232 -3.39 22.90 -12.54
CA ALA A 232 -2.48 21.77 -12.41
C ALA A 232 -2.44 21.29 -10.95
N ILE A 233 -2.88 20.06 -10.72
CA ILE A 233 -2.82 19.40 -9.41
C ILE A 233 -1.53 18.58 -9.27
N ALA A 234 -1.06 18.01 -10.39
CA ALA A 234 0.26 17.39 -10.48
C ALA A 234 0.94 17.84 -11.77
N SER A 235 2.25 18.12 -11.69
CA SER A 235 3.02 18.59 -12.85
C SER A 235 4.49 18.21 -12.74
N ILE A 236 5.20 18.16 -13.87
CA ILE A 236 6.66 18.10 -13.92
C ILE A 236 7.16 19.47 -14.31
N TYR A 237 8.05 20.00 -13.50
CA TYR A 237 8.79 21.23 -13.74
C TYR A 237 10.24 20.90 -14.10
N THR A 238 10.76 21.55 -15.14
CA THR A 238 12.17 21.50 -15.50
C THR A 238 12.79 22.88 -15.25
N ALA A 239 13.68 22.96 -14.30
CA ALA A 239 14.37 24.21 -13.97
C ALA A 239 15.38 24.59 -15.06
N ALA A 240 15.81 25.87 -15.09
CA ALA A 240 16.75 26.38 -16.09
C ALA A 240 18.11 25.66 -16.09
N ASP A 241 18.49 25.06 -14.96
CA ASP A 241 19.72 24.28 -14.78
C ASP A 241 19.55 22.79 -15.13
N GLY A 242 18.38 22.38 -15.60
CA GLY A 242 18.06 21.02 -16.04
C GLY A 242 17.54 20.08 -14.94
N ARG A 243 17.45 20.53 -13.68
CA ARG A 243 16.81 19.75 -12.60
C ARG A 243 15.33 19.52 -12.91
N GLN A 244 14.82 18.35 -12.52
CA GLN A 244 13.41 17.98 -12.71
C GLN A 244 12.72 17.74 -11.37
N ASN A 245 11.55 18.36 -11.19
CA ASN A 245 10.70 18.16 -10.03
C ASN A 245 9.29 17.76 -10.46
N LEU A 246 8.76 16.69 -9.85
CA LEU A 246 7.34 16.33 -9.91
C LEU A 246 6.65 16.93 -8.69
N THR A 247 5.64 17.75 -8.93
CA THR A 247 4.92 18.50 -7.89
C THR A 247 3.49 17.99 -7.77
N ILE A 248 3.01 17.79 -6.53
CA ILE A 248 1.60 17.55 -6.20
C ILE A 248 1.13 18.67 -5.26
N THR A 249 0.00 19.32 -5.57
CA THR A 249 -0.52 20.47 -4.81
C THR A 249 -1.66 20.12 -3.86
N ALA A 250 -2.17 18.88 -3.92
CA ALA A 250 -3.17 18.36 -2.98
C ALA A 250 -2.50 17.83 -1.71
N ASP A 251 -3.17 18.00 -0.57
CA ASP A 251 -2.78 17.34 0.68
C ASP A 251 -2.87 15.81 0.56
N GLU A 252 -2.02 15.11 1.29
CA GLU A 252 -1.85 13.67 1.19
C GLU A 252 -1.75 13.05 2.58
N ASN A 253 -2.33 11.85 2.74
CA ASN A 253 -2.10 10.99 3.90
C ASN A 253 -2.18 9.51 3.47
N PRO A 254 -1.82 8.55 4.34
CA PRO A 254 -1.78 7.12 3.97
C PRO A 254 -3.12 6.49 3.54
N ASP A 255 -4.24 7.18 3.74
CA ASP A 255 -5.58 6.64 3.52
C ASP A 255 -6.38 7.35 2.42
N LEU A 256 -5.88 8.47 1.90
CA LEU A 256 -6.55 9.21 0.82
C LEU A 256 -6.42 8.48 -0.51
N ARG A 257 -7.55 8.30 -1.21
CA ARG A 257 -7.58 7.58 -2.49
C ARG A 257 -6.63 8.15 -3.54
N HIS A 258 -6.63 9.48 -3.72
CA HIS A 258 -5.74 10.11 -4.70
C HIS A 258 -4.26 9.93 -4.36
N THR A 259 -3.89 9.92 -3.08
CA THR A 259 -2.55 9.57 -2.62
C THR A 259 -2.17 8.16 -3.03
N LEU A 260 -3.03 7.17 -2.71
CA LEU A 260 -2.80 5.76 -3.06
C LEU A 260 -2.77 5.52 -4.58
N GLN A 261 -3.52 6.33 -5.35
CA GLN A 261 -3.47 6.28 -6.82
C GLN A 261 -2.18 6.83 -7.40
N LEU A 262 -1.59 7.87 -6.83
CA LEU A 262 -0.46 8.60 -7.42
C LEU A 262 0.91 8.17 -6.88
N ALA A 263 0.99 7.76 -5.63
CA ALA A 263 2.27 7.58 -4.93
C ALA A 263 3.23 6.60 -5.61
N TYR A 264 2.74 5.46 -6.15
CA TYR A 264 3.62 4.54 -6.89
C TYR A 264 4.22 5.19 -8.14
N GLY A 265 3.44 5.96 -8.90
CA GLY A 265 3.93 6.67 -10.07
C GLY A 265 4.98 7.72 -9.73
N VAL A 266 4.83 8.39 -8.58
CA VAL A 266 5.83 9.32 -8.05
C VAL A 266 7.15 8.57 -7.76
N ILE A 267 7.09 7.44 -7.05
CA ILE A 267 8.26 6.59 -6.75
C ILE A 267 8.92 6.11 -8.04
N ASN A 268 8.13 5.59 -8.97
CA ASN A 268 8.61 5.10 -10.27
C ASN A 268 9.27 6.21 -11.09
N TRP A 269 8.68 7.40 -11.11
CA TRP A 269 9.23 8.52 -11.84
C TRP A 269 10.54 9.04 -11.23
N VAL A 270 10.60 9.21 -9.90
CA VAL A 270 11.79 9.75 -9.22
C VAL A 270 12.96 8.78 -9.31
N SER A 271 12.71 7.47 -9.36
CA SER A 271 13.72 6.42 -9.56
C SER A 271 14.01 6.11 -11.03
N LYS A 272 13.46 6.91 -11.97
CA LYS A 272 13.58 6.71 -13.43
C LYS A 272 13.16 5.32 -13.91
N GLY A 273 12.19 4.71 -13.22
CA GLY A 273 11.61 3.42 -13.58
C GLY A 273 12.39 2.20 -13.08
N VAL A 274 13.51 2.38 -12.37
CA VAL A 274 14.33 1.26 -11.88
C VAL A 274 14.64 1.42 -10.40
N PHE A 275 14.23 0.44 -9.61
CA PHE A 275 14.41 0.45 -8.15
C PHE A 275 14.39 -0.97 -7.57
N LEU A 276 14.90 -1.13 -6.36
CA LEU A 276 14.74 -2.35 -5.57
C LEU A 276 13.35 -2.35 -4.94
N GLY A 277 12.69 -3.51 -5.01
CA GLY A 277 11.31 -3.67 -4.56
C GLY A 277 10.37 -4.06 -5.70
N GLN A 278 9.11 -4.34 -5.36
CA GLN A 278 8.09 -4.78 -6.32
C GLN A 278 6.69 -4.40 -5.85
N ARG A 279 5.77 -4.28 -6.80
CA ARG A 279 4.36 -4.00 -6.55
C ARG A 279 3.49 -5.07 -7.21
N HIS A 280 2.52 -5.59 -6.44
CA HIS A 280 1.41 -6.39 -6.94
C HIS A 280 0.13 -6.00 -6.20
N VAL A 281 -1.02 -6.25 -6.80
CA VAL A 281 -2.33 -6.08 -6.17
C VAL A 281 -2.90 -7.45 -5.90
N TYR A 282 -3.35 -7.71 -4.67
CA TYR A 282 -3.79 -9.02 -4.22
C TYR A 282 -5.24 -9.01 -3.71
N MET A 283 -5.94 -10.14 -3.90
CA MET A 283 -7.21 -10.47 -3.27
C MET A 283 -7.31 -11.98 -3.14
N SER A 284 -7.20 -12.51 -1.94
CA SER A 284 -7.24 -13.93 -1.63
C SER A 284 -8.39 -14.22 -0.65
N PRO A 285 -9.62 -14.47 -1.14
CA PRO A 285 -10.78 -14.75 -0.29
C PRO A 285 -10.76 -16.19 0.22
N GLN A 286 -10.99 -16.35 1.53
CA GLN A 286 -11.01 -17.64 2.23
C GLN A 286 -12.31 -17.77 3.04
N PRO A 287 -13.34 -18.43 2.51
CA PRO A 287 -14.56 -18.76 3.27
C PRO A 287 -14.35 -20.05 4.07
N ASP A 288 -14.38 -19.92 5.39
CA ASP A 288 -14.19 -21.00 6.35
C ASP A 288 -15.39 -21.96 6.40
N ASP A 289 -15.24 -23.10 7.08
CA ASP A 289 -16.26 -24.05 7.49
C ASP A 289 -16.95 -24.83 6.36
N VAL A 290 -16.41 -24.81 5.15
CA VAL A 290 -17.06 -25.60 4.08
C VAL A 290 -17.11 -27.07 4.47
N LEU A 291 -18.26 -27.69 4.22
CA LEU A 291 -18.73 -29.04 4.54
C LEU A 291 -19.45 -29.19 5.89
N ILE A 292 -19.30 -28.28 6.85
CA ILE A 292 -20.14 -28.25 8.06
C ILE A 292 -21.16 -27.14 8.02
N ASP A 293 -22.06 -27.09 8.99
CA ASP A 293 -23.03 -26.01 9.18
C ASP A 293 -22.53 -25.00 10.22
N ASP A 294 -22.93 -23.75 10.01
CA ASP A 294 -22.69 -22.63 10.91
C ASP A 294 -23.98 -22.20 11.58
N ASP A 295 -23.89 -21.70 12.83
CA ASP A 295 -24.99 -21.02 13.50
C ASP A 295 -25.41 -19.79 12.71
N ILE A 296 -26.71 -19.44 12.73
CA ILE A 296 -27.28 -18.39 11.90
C ILE A 296 -27.96 -17.33 12.74
N TRP A 297 -27.70 -16.08 12.36
CA TRP A 297 -28.33 -14.91 12.96
C TRP A 297 -29.86 -14.93 12.84
N ASP A 298 -30.55 -14.92 13.98
CA ASP A 298 -32.00 -14.74 14.01
C ASP A 298 -32.34 -13.24 14.15
N THR A 299 -32.92 -12.69 13.09
CA THR A 299 -33.29 -11.28 13.02
C THR A 299 -34.38 -10.85 14.02
N ARG A 300 -35.06 -11.78 14.69
CA ARG A 300 -36.09 -11.50 15.67
C ARG A 300 -35.54 -11.43 17.08
N SER A 301 -34.70 -12.38 17.45
CA SER A 301 -34.08 -12.46 18.76
C SER A 301 -32.75 -11.70 18.86
N LEU A 302 -32.19 -11.29 17.72
CA LEU A 302 -30.91 -10.58 17.58
C LEU A 302 -29.74 -11.38 18.22
N THR A 303 -29.68 -12.67 17.93
CA THR A 303 -28.65 -13.59 18.38
C THR A 303 -28.52 -14.77 17.40
N ASP A 304 -27.42 -15.46 17.44
CA ASP A 304 -27.14 -16.71 16.71
C ASP A 304 -27.26 -17.97 17.56
N THR A 305 -27.58 -17.82 18.88
CA THR A 305 -27.68 -18.95 19.80
C THR A 305 -29.04 -19.64 19.83
N THR A 306 -29.85 -19.47 18.80
CA THR A 306 -31.21 -20.04 18.69
C THR A 306 -31.23 -21.50 18.22
N GLY A 307 -30.09 -22.03 17.78
CA GLY A 307 -29.99 -23.37 17.17
C GLY A 307 -30.43 -23.40 15.71
N LEU A 308 -30.61 -22.24 15.08
CA LEU A 308 -30.71 -22.14 13.62
C LEU A 308 -29.34 -22.32 13.00
N THR A 309 -29.21 -23.24 12.05
CA THR A 309 -27.94 -23.47 11.34
C THR A 309 -28.13 -23.43 9.83
N TYR A 310 -27.06 -23.17 9.11
CA TYR A 310 -27.02 -23.27 7.66
C TYR A 310 -25.74 -23.94 7.18
N ARG A 311 -25.91 -24.91 6.31
CA ARG A 311 -24.84 -25.57 5.57
C ARG A 311 -25.10 -25.39 4.09
N LEU A 312 -24.09 -24.98 3.31
CA LEU A 312 -24.22 -24.89 1.86
C LEU A 312 -24.82 -26.16 1.26
N THR A 313 -25.70 -25.99 0.30
CA THR A 313 -26.22 -27.09 -0.52
C THR A 313 -25.30 -27.34 -1.71
N GLY A 314 -25.51 -28.48 -2.40
CA GLY A 314 -24.83 -28.72 -3.68
C GLY A 314 -25.17 -27.68 -4.73
N THR A 315 -26.37 -27.10 -4.67
CA THR A 315 -26.80 -26.02 -5.57
C THR A 315 -26.01 -24.73 -5.28
N ASP A 316 -25.84 -24.35 -4.02
CA ASP A 316 -25.07 -23.17 -3.66
C ASP A 316 -23.61 -23.30 -4.12
N PHE A 317 -23.01 -24.47 -3.95
CA PHE A 317 -21.63 -24.72 -4.39
C PHE A 317 -21.47 -24.66 -5.92
N LEU A 318 -22.46 -25.18 -6.67
CA LEU A 318 -22.50 -25.05 -8.13
C LEU A 318 -22.66 -23.58 -8.55
N ASN A 319 -23.50 -22.83 -7.86
CA ASN A 319 -23.67 -21.39 -8.11
C ASN A 319 -22.38 -20.61 -7.80
N ALA A 320 -21.67 -20.92 -6.72
CA ALA A 320 -20.36 -20.35 -6.43
C ALA A 320 -19.34 -20.65 -7.55
N THR A 321 -19.37 -21.87 -8.09
CA THR A 321 -18.52 -22.27 -9.23
C THR A 321 -18.86 -21.45 -10.49
N LEU A 322 -20.13 -21.28 -10.81
CA LEU A 322 -20.58 -20.50 -11.96
C LEU A 322 -20.26 -19.02 -11.78
N TRP A 323 -20.49 -18.48 -10.59
CA TRP A 323 -20.18 -17.10 -10.23
C TRP A 323 -18.69 -16.81 -10.38
N GLN A 324 -17.80 -17.62 -9.78
CA GLN A 324 -16.35 -17.43 -9.92
C GLN A 324 -15.92 -17.50 -11.39
N GLY A 325 -16.45 -18.47 -12.16
CA GLY A 325 -16.16 -18.56 -13.58
C GLY A 325 -16.65 -17.36 -14.38
N SER A 326 -17.78 -16.74 -13.99
CA SER A 326 -18.28 -15.49 -14.57
C SER A 326 -17.42 -14.31 -14.19
N LEU A 327 -17.04 -14.19 -12.90
CA LEU A 327 -16.12 -13.17 -12.39
C LEU A 327 -14.84 -13.14 -13.21
N ASN A 328 -14.19 -14.30 -13.36
CA ASN A 328 -12.92 -14.41 -14.06
C ASN A 328 -12.98 -14.05 -15.56
N ARG A 329 -14.12 -14.29 -16.20
CA ARG A 329 -14.29 -13.98 -17.64
C ARG A 329 -14.76 -12.57 -17.91
N ASN A 330 -15.61 -12.01 -17.05
CA ASN A 330 -16.41 -10.83 -17.38
C ASN A 330 -16.02 -9.58 -16.59
N VAL A 331 -15.33 -9.73 -15.45
CA VAL A 331 -14.90 -8.59 -14.63
C VAL A 331 -13.45 -8.23 -14.97
N PRO A 332 -13.19 -7.00 -15.41
CA PRO A 332 -11.82 -6.56 -15.68
C PRO A 332 -10.89 -6.80 -14.50
N ASN A 333 -9.65 -7.15 -14.78
CA ASN A 333 -8.58 -7.39 -13.79
C ASN A 333 -8.82 -8.56 -12.81
N ALA A 334 -9.93 -9.32 -12.92
CA ALA A 334 -10.31 -10.38 -11.99
C ALA A 334 -10.01 -11.81 -12.50
N ALA A 335 -9.34 -11.94 -13.66
CA ALA A 335 -9.13 -13.25 -14.32
C ALA A 335 -8.41 -14.30 -13.44
N ASN A 336 -7.62 -13.85 -12.46
CA ASN A 336 -6.82 -14.72 -11.61
C ASN A 336 -7.43 -14.94 -10.21
N ILE A 337 -8.55 -14.32 -9.89
CA ILE A 337 -9.18 -14.45 -8.57
C ILE A 337 -9.73 -15.87 -8.41
N ARG A 338 -9.38 -16.51 -7.31
CA ARG A 338 -9.82 -17.86 -6.97
C ARG A 338 -10.00 -18.00 -5.47
N ILE A 339 -11.18 -18.45 -5.05
CA ILE A 339 -11.49 -18.79 -3.67
C ILE A 339 -10.60 -19.97 -3.22
N GLU A 340 -10.07 -19.87 -2.02
CA GLU A 340 -9.44 -20.96 -1.28
C GLU A 340 -10.34 -21.35 -0.11
N TRP A 341 -10.79 -22.62 -0.08
CA TRP A 341 -11.74 -23.11 0.90
C TRP A 341 -11.03 -23.77 2.08
N PRO A 342 -11.06 -23.19 3.28
CA PRO A 342 -10.78 -23.91 4.52
C PRO A 342 -11.91 -24.90 4.80
N PHE A 343 -11.61 -26.21 4.74
CA PHE A 343 -12.65 -27.24 4.82
C PHE A 343 -12.51 -28.09 6.07
N VAL A 344 -13.68 -28.51 6.60
CA VAL A 344 -13.83 -29.38 7.78
C VAL A 344 -14.28 -30.77 7.31
N GLY A 345 -13.33 -31.71 7.30
CA GLY A 345 -13.51 -33.00 6.62
C GLY A 345 -14.60 -33.91 7.18
N GLN A 346 -14.95 -33.78 8.47
CA GLN A 346 -16.01 -34.56 9.11
C GLN A 346 -17.35 -34.42 8.38
N GLY A 347 -17.63 -33.22 7.84
CA GLY A 347 -18.86 -32.95 7.13
C GLY A 347 -19.08 -33.81 5.88
N ALA A 348 -17.99 -34.40 5.32
CA ALA A 348 -18.08 -35.30 4.17
C ALA A 348 -18.24 -36.79 4.53
N THR A 349 -18.42 -37.13 5.80
CA THR A 349 -18.42 -38.55 6.28
C THR A 349 -19.81 -39.14 6.47
N GLY A 350 -20.84 -38.53 5.92
CA GLY A 350 -22.22 -39.01 6.01
C GLY A 350 -22.97 -38.62 7.28
N ILE A 351 -22.46 -37.63 8.02
CA ILE A 351 -23.13 -37.12 9.23
C ILE A 351 -24.37 -36.28 8.89
N TYR A 352 -24.46 -35.78 7.65
CA TYR A 352 -25.62 -35.03 7.18
C TYR A 352 -26.54 -35.91 6.36
N LEU A 353 -27.85 -35.94 6.71
CA LEU A 353 -28.86 -36.62 5.94
C LEU A 353 -29.12 -35.86 4.62
N LEU A 354 -29.24 -36.61 3.50
CA LEU A 354 -29.46 -36.04 2.15
C LEU A 354 -28.37 -35.04 1.72
N ASP A 355 -27.12 -35.37 2.00
CA ASP A 355 -25.94 -34.53 1.66
C ASP A 355 -25.80 -34.37 0.14
N THR A 356 -26.10 -33.17 -0.37
CA THR A 356 -25.92 -32.78 -1.77
C THR A 356 -24.60 -32.00 -1.97
N LEU A 357 -24.01 -31.48 -0.89
CA LEU A 357 -22.79 -30.65 -0.96
C LEU A 357 -21.55 -31.50 -1.26
N THR A 358 -21.32 -32.56 -0.53
CA THR A 358 -20.12 -33.40 -0.70
C THR A 358 -19.96 -33.92 -2.14
N PRO A 359 -21.01 -34.46 -2.82
CA PRO A 359 -20.88 -34.82 -4.22
C PRO A 359 -20.61 -33.65 -5.15
N ALA A 360 -21.21 -32.48 -4.90
CA ALA A 360 -20.98 -31.29 -5.70
C ALA A 360 -19.53 -30.79 -5.57
N VAL A 361 -18.98 -30.83 -4.37
CA VAL A 361 -17.57 -30.53 -4.09
C VAL A 361 -16.67 -31.48 -4.87
N ALA A 362 -16.85 -32.79 -4.74
CA ALA A 362 -16.01 -33.79 -5.40
C ALA A 362 -16.00 -33.62 -6.93
N LEU A 363 -17.15 -33.27 -7.54
CA LEU A 363 -17.28 -33.08 -8.97
C LEU A 363 -16.64 -31.76 -9.47
N ASN A 364 -16.67 -30.68 -8.68
CA ASN A 364 -16.28 -29.33 -9.09
C ASN A 364 -15.05 -28.78 -8.36
N GLN A 365 -14.36 -29.61 -7.58
CA GLN A 365 -13.24 -29.24 -6.72
C GLN A 365 -12.12 -28.47 -7.44
N GLY A 366 -11.91 -28.73 -8.74
CA GLY A 366 -10.87 -28.09 -9.54
C GLY A 366 -11.11 -26.60 -9.85
N ALA A 367 -12.31 -26.07 -9.57
CA ALA A 367 -12.60 -24.65 -9.70
C ALA A 367 -11.93 -23.80 -8.62
N PHE A 368 -11.61 -24.40 -7.48
CA PHE A 368 -11.20 -23.73 -6.25
C PHE A 368 -9.86 -24.23 -5.74
N ARG A 369 -9.28 -23.55 -4.75
CA ARG A 369 -8.18 -24.05 -3.93
C ARG A 369 -8.73 -24.54 -2.59
N TRP A 370 -7.97 -25.37 -1.90
CA TRP A 370 -8.40 -26.06 -0.69
C TRP A 370 -7.30 -26.01 0.36
N ILE A 371 -7.68 -25.77 1.61
CA ILE A 371 -6.78 -25.71 2.75
C ILE A 371 -7.45 -26.37 3.96
N SER A 372 -6.65 -26.92 4.87
CA SER A 372 -7.20 -27.58 6.06
C SER A 372 -7.78 -26.58 7.06
N HIS A 373 -8.99 -26.92 7.58
CA HIS A 373 -9.61 -26.25 8.72
C HIS A 373 -9.87 -27.28 9.86
N THR A 374 -8.97 -28.24 10.02
CA THR A 374 -9.08 -29.46 10.86
C THR A 374 -10.18 -30.43 10.39
N TYR A 375 -10.25 -31.59 11.03
CA TYR A 375 -11.25 -32.61 10.67
C TYR A 375 -12.61 -32.37 11.34
N THR A 376 -12.62 -31.94 12.62
CA THR A 376 -13.85 -31.75 13.41
C THR A 376 -14.13 -30.31 13.80
N HIS A 377 -13.41 -29.33 13.23
CA HIS A 377 -13.42 -27.94 13.68
C HIS A 377 -12.99 -27.82 15.16
N ALA A 378 -11.92 -28.55 15.53
CA ALA A 378 -11.45 -28.61 16.92
C ALA A 378 -10.79 -27.30 17.34
N ASN A 379 -11.13 -26.78 18.53
CA ASN A 379 -10.36 -25.70 19.16
C ASN A 379 -8.99 -26.23 19.57
N LEU A 380 -7.93 -25.54 19.18
CA LEU A 380 -6.54 -26.00 19.28
C LEU A 380 -5.79 -25.45 20.49
N ASP A 381 -6.41 -24.60 21.32
CA ASP A 381 -5.73 -23.94 22.45
C ASP A 381 -5.28 -24.91 23.54
N ALA A 382 -6.04 -25.99 23.74
CA ALA A 382 -5.73 -27.00 24.76
C ALA A 382 -5.63 -28.44 24.20
N ILE A 383 -5.57 -28.58 22.87
CA ILE A 383 -5.55 -29.89 22.22
C ILE A 383 -4.23 -30.65 22.52
N SER A 384 -4.28 -31.98 22.72
CA SER A 384 -3.11 -32.80 22.85
C SER A 384 -2.42 -33.04 21.49
N ALA A 385 -1.13 -33.39 21.51
CA ALA A 385 -0.38 -33.69 20.29
C ALA A 385 -1.00 -34.85 19.48
N ALA A 386 -1.48 -35.89 20.14
CA ALA A 386 -2.11 -37.04 19.50
C ALA A 386 -3.44 -36.66 18.83
N ALA A 387 -4.28 -35.88 19.51
CA ALA A 387 -5.53 -35.36 18.96
C ALA A 387 -5.28 -34.41 17.77
N ALA A 388 -4.35 -33.47 17.92
CA ALA A 388 -3.98 -32.55 16.83
C ALA A 388 -3.48 -33.31 15.58
N THR A 389 -2.61 -34.32 15.78
CA THR A 389 -2.15 -35.18 14.68
C THR A 389 -3.32 -35.90 14.00
N THR A 390 -4.29 -36.38 14.79
CA THR A 390 -5.48 -37.08 14.29
C THR A 390 -6.36 -36.14 13.45
N GLU A 391 -6.58 -34.92 13.91
CA GLU A 391 -7.31 -33.87 13.20
C GLU A 391 -6.69 -33.64 11.81
N LEU A 392 -5.37 -33.42 11.77
CA LEU A 392 -4.65 -33.15 10.52
C LEU A 392 -4.66 -34.36 9.57
N GLN A 393 -4.38 -35.57 10.09
CA GLN A 393 -4.34 -36.77 9.28
C GLN A 393 -5.69 -37.10 8.65
N LYS A 394 -6.76 -37.05 9.44
CA LYS A 394 -8.12 -37.34 8.95
C LYS A 394 -8.54 -36.32 7.90
N ASN A 395 -8.24 -35.04 8.11
CA ASN A 395 -8.61 -34.01 7.13
C ASN A 395 -7.88 -34.21 5.79
N VAL A 396 -6.58 -34.52 5.80
CA VAL A 396 -5.83 -34.88 4.59
C VAL A 396 -6.41 -36.15 3.92
N GLN A 397 -6.88 -37.13 4.71
CA GLN A 397 -7.52 -38.32 4.17
C GLN A 397 -8.81 -37.95 3.41
N ILE A 398 -9.63 -37.05 3.96
CA ILE A 398 -10.85 -36.56 3.27
C ILE A 398 -10.48 -35.80 2.00
N ALA A 399 -9.45 -34.94 2.04
CA ALA A 399 -9.00 -34.24 0.84
C ALA A 399 -8.67 -35.21 -0.31
N ARG A 400 -8.01 -36.33 0.01
CA ARG A 400 -7.69 -37.38 -0.97
C ARG A 400 -8.94 -38.11 -1.45
N GLN A 401 -9.90 -38.44 -0.56
CA GLN A 401 -11.16 -39.12 -0.91
C GLN A 401 -12.03 -38.27 -1.83
N LEU A 402 -12.08 -36.95 -1.59
CA LEU A 402 -12.80 -36.00 -2.43
C LEU A 402 -12.04 -35.62 -3.72
N GLY A 403 -10.78 -36.05 -3.87
CA GLY A 403 -9.95 -35.75 -5.02
C GLY A 403 -9.57 -34.28 -5.13
N LEU A 404 -9.38 -33.56 -4.03
CA LEU A 404 -9.06 -32.12 -3.99
C LEU A 404 -7.64 -31.88 -4.56
N ARG A 405 -7.59 -31.56 -5.86
CA ARG A 405 -6.30 -31.47 -6.61
C ARG A 405 -5.46 -30.26 -6.22
N LEU A 406 -6.10 -29.16 -5.82
CA LEU A 406 -5.46 -27.90 -5.44
C LEU A 406 -5.45 -27.77 -3.89
N PHE A 407 -5.28 -28.88 -3.18
CA PHE A 407 -5.16 -28.89 -1.74
C PHE A 407 -3.71 -28.62 -1.31
N THR A 408 -3.54 -27.66 -0.41
CA THR A 408 -2.25 -27.28 0.17
C THR A 408 -2.09 -27.98 1.51
N ALA A 409 -1.06 -28.83 1.64
CA ALA A 409 -0.89 -29.72 2.80
C ALA A 409 0.01 -29.14 3.91
N ASP A 410 0.76 -28.09 3.64
CA ASP A 410 1.69 -27.46 4.58
C ASP A 410 1.18 -26.14 5.16
N SER A 411 -0.06 -25.81 4.85
CA SER A 411 -0.75 -24.62 5.34
C SER A 411 -2.08 -25.01 5.96
N MET A 412 -2.55 -24.25 6.93
CA MET A 412 -3.90 -24.39 7.47
C MET A 412 -4.45 -23.11 8.04
N VAL A 413 -5.75 -22.94 7.92
CA VAL A 413 -6.53 -21.98 8.70
C VAL A 413 -6.98 -22.69 9.96
N GLN A 414 -6.58 -22.23 11.14
CA GLN A 414 -6.98 -22.82 12.41
C GLN A 414 -8.41 -22.39 12.75
N PRO A 415 -9.28 -23.33 13.21
CA PRO A 415 -10.57 -22.97 13.78
C PRO A 415 -10.44 -21.88 14.86
N ASP A 416 -11.28 -20.84 14.82
CA ASP A 416 -11.30 -19.72 15.77
C ASP A 416 -9.95 -19.01 15.93
N VAL A 417 -9.04 -19.13 14.96
CA VAL A 417 -7.64 -18.67 15.08
C VAL A 417 -6.94 -19.25 16.34
N SER A 418 -7.40 -20.40 16.81
CA SER A 418 -6.92 -21.05 18.03
C SER A 418 -5.55 -21.74 17.85
N GLY A 419 -4.90 -22.07 18.94
CA GLY A 419 -3.68 -22.86 18.96
C GLY A 419 -2.36 -22.12 18.82
N LEU A 420 -2.37 -20.80 18.51
CA LEU A 420 -1.14 -20.01 18.37
C LEU A 420 -0.34 -19.92 19.69
N GLY A 421 -1.02 -20.05 20.83
CA GLY A 421 -0.45 -20.07 22.17
C GLY A 421 -0.12 -21.49 22.68
N ASN A 422 -0.44 -22.55 21.94
CA ASN A 422 -0.30 -23.93 22.40
C ASN A 422 0.98 -24.60 21.80
N PRO A 423 2.09 -24.71 22.55
CA PRO A 423 3.32 -25.32 22.03
C PRO A 423 3.15 -26.80 21.68
N THR A 424 2.18 -27.51 22.31
CA THR A 424 1.89 -28.92 22.03
C THR A 424 1.26 -29.07 20.64
N PHE A 425 0.26 -28.25 20.32
CA PHE A 425 -0.31 -28.21 18.98
C PHE A 425 0.73 -27.83 17.94
N LEU A 426 1.46 -26.72 18.16
CA LEU A 426 2.45 -26.22 17.21
C LEU A 426 3.56 -27.23 16.94
N GLY A 427 4.01 -27.97 17.96
CA GLY A 427 4.97 -29.06 17.81
C GLY A 427 4.45 -30.22 16.98
N ALA A 428 3.20 -30.65 17.21
CA ALA A 428 2.53 -31.67 16.41
C ALA A 428 2.30 -31.25 14.96
N ALA A 429 1.80 -30.03 14.73
CA ALA A 429 1.57 -29.45 13.42
C ALA A 429 2.87 -29.31 12.62
N ASN A 430 3.95 -28.82 13.25
CA ASN A 430 5.26 -28.72 12.63
C ASN A 430 5.83 -30.11 12.24
N THR A 431 5.67 -31.10 13.11
CA THR A 431 6.07 -32.50 12.84
C THR A 431 5.25 -33.10 11.70
N PHE A 432 3.96 -32.76 11.60
CA PHE A 432 3.07 -33.17 10.52
C PHE A 432 3.46 -32.56 9.17
N GLY A 433 4.12 -31.41 9.18
CA GLY A 433 4.57 -30.71 7.97
C GLY A 433 3.96 -29.33 7.77
N ILE A 434 3.11 -28.85 8.68
CA ILE A 434 2.54 -27.48 8.60
C ILE A 434 3.68 -26.47 8.78
N ARG A 435 3.68 -25.44 7.94
CA ARG A 435 4.63 -24.33 7.92
C ARG A 435 3.97 -22.97 8.02
N TYR A 436 2.71 -22.86 7.60
CA TYR A 436 1.95 -21.63 7.53
C TYR A 436 0.65 -21.76 8.31
N LEU A 437 0.42 -20.81 9.19
CA LEU A 437 -0.78 -20.66 10.02
C LEU A 437 -1.27 -19.21 9.86
N ILE A 438 -2.52 -18.93 10.25
CA ILE A 438 -3.08 -17.57 10.19
C ILE A 438 -3.15 -16.93 11.58
N SER A 439 -3.21 -15.58 11.60
CA SER A 439 -3.64 -14.78 12.74
C SER A 439 -4.83 -13.91 12.35
N ASP A 440 -5.31 -13.11 13.29
CA ASP A 440 -6.41 -12.17 13.08
C ASP A 440 -5.91 -10.74 13.28
N THR A 441 -5.92 -9.93 12.20
CA THR A 441 -5.43 -8.55 12.22
C THR A 441 -6.27 -7.61 13.08
N SER A 442 -7.48 -7.99 13.51
CA SER A 442 -8.29 -7.21 14.46
C SER A 442 -7.80 -7.36 15.90
N GLN A 443 -6.98 -8.38 16.20
CA GLN A 443 -6.46 -8.63 17.54
C GLN A 443 -5.16 -7.85 17.76
N PRO A 444 -5.10 -6.91 18.76
CA PRO A 444 -3.90 -6.10 18.99
C PRO A 444 -2.61 -6.89 19.23
N ALA A 445 -2.73 -8.07 19.86
CA ALA A 445 -1.59 -8.96 20.16
C ALA A 445 -0.94 -9.56 18.89
N TRP A 446 -1.67 -9.60 17.77
CA TRP A 446 -1.23 -10.16 16.49
C TRP A 446 -1.14 -9.09 15.39
N ASN A 447 -1.15 -7.82 15.78
CA ASN A 447 -0.96 -6.73 14.84
C ASN A 447 0.47 -6.75 14.28
N ASN A 448 0.59 -6.85 12.95
CA ASN A 448 1.88 -6.81 12.26
C ASN A 448 2.01 -5.46 11.53
N PRO A 449 2.82 -4.53 12.03
CA PRO A 449 2.98 -3.22 11.40
C PRO A 449 3.84 -3.22 10.13
N SER A 450 4.50 -4.35 9.81
CA SER A 450 5.37 -4.47 8.65
C SER A 450 4.58 -4.99 7.47
N PRO A 451 4.31 -4.18 6.43
CA PRO A 451 3.44 -4.60 5.32
C PRO A 451 4.04 -5.76 4.53
N ASN A 452 3.16 -6.64 4.06
CA ASN A 452 3.49 -7.79 3.23
C ASN A 452 4.51 -8.75 3.88
N THR A 453 4.48 -8.85 5.21
CA THR A 453 5.28 -9.80 6.00
C THR A 453 4.38 -10.53 6.99
N GLY A 454 4.80 -11.71 7.42
CA GLY A 454 4.24 -12.39 8.58
C GLY A 454 5.12 -12.21 9.80
N PHE A 455 4.88 -13.06 10.80
CA PHE A 455 5.77 -13.21 11.95
C PHE A 455 5.98 -14.69 12.27
N THR A 456 7.11 -15.02 12.87
CA THR A 456 7.42 -16.42 13.22
C THR A 456 6.82 -16.79 14.56
N SER A 457 6.34 -18.04 14.68
CA SER A 457 5.88 -18.56 15.97
C SER A 457 7.02 -18.56 16.99
N GLN A 458 6.75 -18.05 18.19
CA GLN A 458 7.72 -18.07 19.28
C GLN A 458 8.05 -19.48 19.79
N TYR A 459 7.15 -20.45 19.58
CA TYR A 459 7.30 -21.84 20.00
C TYR A 459 7.86 -22.74 18.90
N GLN A 460 7.64 -22.37 17.62
CA GLN A 460 8.11 -23.10 16.44
C GLN A 460 8.64 -22.11 15.40
N PRO A 461 9.92 -21.69 15.48
CA PRO A 461 10.49 -20.68 14.59
C PRO A 461 10.48 -21.03 13.09
N SER A 462 10.27 -22.31 12.76
CA SER A 462 10.10 -22.79 11.38
C SER A 462 8.69 -22.56 10.81
N MET A 463 7.74 -22.08 11.62
CA MET A 463 6.37 -21.79 11.23
C MET A 463 6.17 -20.28 11.12
N LEU A 464 5.64 -19.85 9.99
CA LEU A 464 5.25 -18.46 9.72
C LEU A 464 3.76 -18.30 10.03
N ILE A 465 3.42 -17.25 10.75
CA ILE A 465 2.06 -16.81 10.99
C ILE A 465 1.73 -15.70 10.01
N ILE A 466 0.69 -15.92 9.21
CA ILE A 466 0.21 -15.00 8.17
C ILE A 466 -0.90 -14.13 8.77
N PRO A 467 -0.77 -12.80 8.78
CA PRO A 467 -1.87 -11.91 9.15
C PRO A 467 -3.06 -12.13 8.21
N ARG A 468 -4.27 -12.23 8.75
CA ARG A 468 -5.50 -12.43 7.98
C ARG A 468 -6.54 -11.39 8.37
N HIS A 469 -7.16 -10.75 7.39
CA HIS A 469 -8.16 -9.71 7.62
C HIS A 469 -9.53 -10.33 7.90
N PRO A 470 -10.11 -10.11 9.10
CA PRO A 470 -11.52 -10.41 9.31
C PRO A 470 -12.40 -9.37 8.61
N THR A 471 -13.67 -9.69 8.38
CA THR A 471 -14.62 -8.82 7.72
C THR A 471 -15.88 -8.62 8.56
N ASN A 472 -16.62 -7.53 8.27
CA ASN A 472 -17.97 -7.33 8.82
C ASN A 472 -19.07 -8.01 7.99
N LEU A 473 -18.70 -8.88 7.07
CA LEU A 473 -19.61 -9.89 6.53
C LEU A 473 -19.49 -11.13 7.43
N TYR A 474 -20.37 -11.18 8.42
CA TYR A 474 -20.30 -12.10 9.55
C TYR A 474 -20.47 -13.57 9.12
N TYR A 475 -19.94 -14.49 9.96
CA TYR A 475 -19.96 -15.94 9.70
C TYR A 475 -21.38 -16.52 9.64
N ASN A 476 -22.30 -15.91 10.37
CA ASN A 476 -23.64 -16.39 10.68
C ASN A 476 -24.75 -15.76 9.80
N VAL A 477 -24.39 -15.14 8.66
CA VAL A 477 -25.37 -14.52 7.76
C VAL A 477 -25.30 -15.09 6.35
N TYR A 478 -26.46 -15.39 5.76
CA TYR A 478 -26.59 -15.86 4.38
C TYR A 478 -27.59 -15.07 3.52
N THR A 479 -28.31 -14.12 4.12
CA THR A 479 -29.24 -13.23 3.40
C THR A 479 -28.93 -11.76 3.65
N PRO A 480 -29.30 -10.87 2.71
CA PRO A 480 -29.20 -9.42 2.92
C PRO A 480 -29.91 -8.94 4.19
N ALA A 481 -31.08 -9.51 4.53
CA ALA A 481 -31.84 -9.12 5.71
C ALA A 481 -31.09 -9.45 7.02
N GLN A 482 -30.43 -10.61 7.09
CA GLN A 482 -29.64 -11.00 8.25
C GLN A 482 -28.41 -10.09 8.40
N TRP A 483 -27.65 -9.85 7.33
CA TRP A 483 -26.50 -8.97 7.40
C TRP A 483 -26.88 -7.55 7.81
N VAL A 484 -27.94 -6.98 7.25
CA VAL A 484 -28.46 -5.66 7.64
C VAL A 484 -28.86 -5.63 9.13
N SER A 485 -29.55 -6.68 9.59
CA SER A 485 -30.00 -6.78 10.99
C SER A 485 -28.82 -6.82 11.94
N GLU A 486 -27.84 -7.69 11.73
CA GLU A 486 -26.70 -7.85 12.61
C GLU A 486 -25.73 -6.67 12.53
N TYR A 487 -25.48 -6.14 11.34
CA TYR A 487 -24.63 -4.95 11.16
C TYR A 487 -25.17 -3.74 11.93
N ASN A 488 -26.48 -3.51 11.87
CA ASN A 488 -27.12 -2.45 12.60
C ASN A 488 -27.24 -2.72 14.11
N HIS A 489 -27.33 -4.00 14.53
CA HIS A 489 -27.24 -4.37 15.94
C HIS A 489 -25.91 -3.96 16.56
N PHE A 490 -24.80 -4.01 15.79
CA PHE A 490 -23.51 -3.53 16.25
C PHE A 490 -23.33 -2.01 16.09
N TYR A 491 -23.65 -1.45 14.93
CA TYR A 491 -23.10 -0.16 14.51
C TYR A 491 -24.12 0.98 14.37
N ALA A 492 -25.42 0.71 14.40
CA ALA A 492 -26.44 1.75 14.36
C ALA A 492 -26.54 2.53 15.69
N PRO A 493 -27.22 3.69 15.71
CA PRO A 493 -27.54 4.38 16.97
C PRO A 493 -28.27 3.46 17.96
N GLY A 494 -27.73 3.33 19.16
CA GLY A 494 -28.23 2.39 20.17
C GLY A 494 -27.70 0.96 20.06
N GLY A 495 -26.90 0.65 19.08
CA GLY A 495 -26.21 -0.64 18.96
C GLY A 495 -25.04 -0.80 19.94
N LEU A 496 -24.34 -1.94 19.85
CA LEU A 496 -23.23 -2.26 20.78
C LEU A 496 -22.01 -1.35 20.60
N PHE A 497 -21.71 -0.92 19.36
CA PHE A 497 -20.58 -0.05 19.00
C PHE A 497 -21.04 1.07 18.06
N PRO A 498 -21.90 2.01 18.50
CA PRO A 498 -22.50 2.99 17.62
C PRO A 498 -21.45 3.76 16.81
N THR A 499 -21.50 3.61 15.49
CA THR A 499 -20.52 4.19 14.56
C THR A 499 -21.22 5.11 13.54
N TRP A 500 -22.43 4.76 13.14
CA TRP A 500 -23.23 5.48 12.16
C TRP A 500 -24.29 6.35 12.85
N ASP A 501 -24.74 7.40 12.19
CA ASP A 501 -25.76 8.32 12.67
C ASP A 501 -27.19 7.84 12.38
N HIS A 502 -27.35 6.77 11.61
CA HIS A 502 -28.62 6.10 11.29
C HIS A 502 -28.37 4.60 11.00
N PRO A 503 -29.42 3.76 11.06
CA PRO A 503 -29.33 2.37 10.60
C PRO A 503 -29.07 2.32 9.11
N LEU A 504 -28.07 1.54 8.68
CA LEU A 504 -27.70 1.42 7.28
C LEU A 504 -28.55 0.38 6.55
N GLY A 505 -28.91 0.66 5.28
CA GLY A 505 -29.46 -0.30 4.36
C GLY A 505 -28.39 -1.18 3.71
N TYR A 506 -28.82 -2.24 3.01
CA TYR A 506 -27.92 -3.22 2.37
C TYR A 506 -26.90 -2.57 1.41
N SER A 507 -27.35 -1.66 0.55
CA SER A 507 -26.47 -0.97 -0.41
C SER A 507 -25.45 -0.05 0.28
N GLU A 508 -25.82 0.54 1.41
CA GLU A 508 -24.92 1.40 2.19
C GLU A 508 -23.85 0.57 2.90
N ILE A 509 -24.23 -0.59 3.45
CA ILE A 509 -23.28 -1.55 4.04
C ILE A 509 -22.29 -2.04 2.98
N LEU A 510 -22.80 -2.44 1.80
CA LEU A 510 -21.95 -2.83 0.68
C LEU A 510 -20.97 -1.72 0.28
N ASP A 511 -21.43 -0.46 0.25
CA ASP A 511 -20.57 0.68 -0.04
C ASP A 511 -19.46 0.85 1.00
N LYS A 512 -19.79 0.75 2.30
CA LYS A 512 -18.82 0.90 3.39
C LYS A 512 -17.80 -0.24 3.41
N GLU A 513 -18.27 -1.48 3.36
CA GLU A 513 -17.40 -2.65 3.47
C GLU A 513 -16.52 -2.82 2.22
N SER A 514 -17.05 -2.57 1.02
CA SER A 514 -16.25 -2.59 -0.20
C SER A 514 -15.18 -1.48 -0.24
N GLU A 515 -15.36 -0.38 0.49
CA GLU A 515 -14.34 0.66 0.65
C GLU A 515 -13.17 0.21 1.50
N ILE A 516 -13.42 -0.61 2.53
CA ILE A 516 -12.38 -1.21 3.37
C ILE A 516 -11.50 -2.12 2.52
N TRP A 517 -12.12 -3.00 1.71
CA TRP A 517 -11.37 -3.92 0.83
C TRP A 517 -10.63 -3.19 -0.28
N LEU A 518 -11.25 -2.17 -0.84
CA LEU A 518 -10.58 -1.31 -1.82
C LEU A 518 -9.26 -0.76 -1.28
N ARG A 519 -9.21 -0.36 -0.01
CA ARG A 519 -7.97 0.14 0.61
C ARG A 519 -6.89 -0.93 0.70
N TYR A 520 -7.24 -2.20 0.98
CA TYR A 520 -6.27 -3.30 0.96
C TYR A 520 -5.66 -3.45 -0.45
N LEU A 521 -6.49 -3.44 -1.50
CA LEU A 521 -6.00 -3.51 -2.88
C LEU A 521 -5.10 -2.31 -3.23
N LEU A 522 -5.51 -1.09 -2.87
CA LEU A 522 -4.75 0.13 -3.16
C LEU A 522 -3.45 0.22 -2.35
N LYS A 523 -3.37 -0.44 -1.20
CA LYS A 523 -2.16 -0.55 -0.38
C LYS A 523 -1.26 -1.72 -0.78
N TYR A 524 -1.63 -2.49 -1.82
CA TYR A 524 -0.87 -3.66 -2.27
C TYR A 524 -0.73 -4.72 -1.17
N ASP A 525 -1.76 -4.86 -0.34
CA ASP A 525 -1.78 -5.77 0.78
C ASP A 525 -1.96 -7.21 0.32
N ILE A 526 -1.11 -8.12 0.80
CA ILE A 526 -1.12 -9.54 0.42
C ILE A 526 -1.94 -10.41 1.40
N ASP A 527 -2.32 -9.86 2.54
CA ASP A 527 -3.00 -10.60 3.61
C ASP A 527 -4.32 -11.19 3.09
N PRO A 528 -4.62 -12.48 3.35
CA PRO A 528 -5.87 -13.09 2.92
C PRO A 528 -7.06 -12.53 3.70
N ILE A 529 -8.28 -12.71 3.14
CA ILE A 529 -9.50 -12.13 3.67
C ILE A 529 -10.46 -13.23 4.11
N MET A 530 -10.91 -13.18 5.37
CA MET A 530 -11.76 -14.16 6.01
C MET A 530 -13.24 -13.98 5.66
N PHE A 531 -13.89 -15.08 5.36
CA PHE A 531 -15.34 -15.27 5.22
C PHE A 531 -15.74 -16.61 5.80
N HIS A 532 -17.03 -16.95 5.63
CA HIS A 532 -17.57 -18.24 6.03
C HIS A 532 -18.52 -18.80 4.96
N GLN A 533 -18.76 -20.09 5.01
CA GLN A 533 -19.53 -20.79 3.98
C GLN A 533 -20.94 -20.20 3.77
N PRO A 534 -21.69 -19.72 4.81
CA PRO A 534 -23.03 -19.17 4.59
C PRO A 534 -23.04 -17.93 3.69
N ASN A 535 -21.94 -17.17 3.66
CA ASN A 535 -21.84 -15.99 2.81
C ASN A 535 -21.88 -16.30 1.29
N LEU A 536 -21.74 -17.57 0.91
CA LEU A 536 -21.85 -18.04 -0.46
C LEU A 536 -23.18 -18.77 -0.77
N ALA A 537 -24.13 -18.78 0.17
CA ALA A 537 -25.48 -19.23 -0.08
C ALA A 537 -26.17 -18.36 -1.14
N GLN A 538 -26.88 -18.98 -2.05
CA GLN A 538 -27.71 -18.25 -3.02
C GLN A 538 -28.95 -17.68 -2.33
N TYR A 539 -29.04 -16.38 -2.17
CA TYR A 539 -30.20 -15.75 -1.52
C TYR A 539 -31.31 -15.33 -2.48
N ALA A 540 -31.04 -15.29 -3.78
CA ALA A 540 -32.03 -14.96 -4.81
C ALA A 540 -32.50 -16.22 -5.57
N LEU A 541 -33.78 -16.27 -5.94
CA LEU A 541 -34.34 -17.42 -6.65
C LEU A 541 -33.72 -17.67 -8.04
N LEU A 542 -33.22 -16.64 -8.67
CA LEU A 542 -32.57 -16.68 -9.98
C LEU A 542 -31.19 -16.03 -9.93
N GLY A 543 -30.26 -16.56 -10.71
CA GLY A 543 -28.90 -16.04 -10.81
C GLY A 543 -27.93 -16.66 -9.79
N THR A 544 -26.82 -16.00 -9.58
CA THR A 544 -25.73 -16.47 -8.70
C THR A 544 -25.45 -15.48 -7.57
N SER A 545 -26.47 -14.73 -7.13
CA SER A 545 -26.32 -13.69 -6.10
C SER A 545 -26.04 -14.31 -4.72
N THR A 546 -24.90 -13.93 -4.14
CA THR A 546 -24.46 -14.29 -2.80
C THR A 546 -23.92 -13.05 -2.10
N LEU A 547 -23.90 -13.02 -0.77
CA LEU A 547 -23.38 -11.86 -0.03
C LEU A 547 -21.89 -11.59 -0.35
N LEU A 548 -21.08 -12.65 -0.39
CA LEU A 548 -19.67 -12.54 -0.77
C LEU A 548 -19.52 -12.06 -2.24
N GLY A 549 -20.35 -12.60 -3.13
CA GLY A 549 -20.34 -12.20 -4.55
C GLY A 549 -20.64 -10.72 -4.75
N ASP A 550 -21.61 -10.19 -4.02
CA ASP A 550 -22.00 -8.79 -4.07
C ASP A 550 -20.89 -7.88 -3.53
N LEU A 551 -20.29 -8.26 -2.39
CA LEU A 551 -19.23 -7.48 -1.77
C LEU A 551 -17.95 -7.46 -2.63
N MET A 552 -17.56 -8.62 -3.18
CA MET A 552 -16.44 -8.68 -4.14
C MET A 552 -16.74 -7.88 -5.41
N GLY A 553 -17.95 -7.99 -5.93
CA GLY A 553 -18.39 -7.23 -7.10
C GLY A 553 -18.31 -5.71 -6.88
N ALA A 554 -18.82 -5.24 -5.74
CA ALA A 554 -18.76 -3.82 -5.35
C ALA A 554 -17.31 -3.34 -5.23
N THR A 555 -16.44 -4.13 -4.58
CA THR A 555 -15.01 -3.81 -4.42
C THR A 555 -14.30 -3.72 -5.77
N LEU A 556 -14.48 -4.74 -6.63
CA LEU A 556 -13.83 -4.77 -7.94
C LEU A 556 -14.35 -3.69 -8.90
N ASN A 557 -15.62 -3.32 -8.81
CA ASN A 557 -16.17 -2.19 -9.55
C ASN A 557 -15.47 -0.87 -9.15
N LYS A 558 -15.32 -0.63 -7.84
CA LYS A 558 -14.56 0.53 -7.33
C LYS A 558 -13.09 0.47 -7.78
N TYR A 559 -12.44 -0.68 -7.65
CA TYR A 559 -11.06 -0.88 -8.05
C TYR A 559 -10.84 -0.62 -9.55
N ASN A 560 -11.68 -1.17 -10.41
CA ASN A 560 -11.60 -1.01 -11.86
C ASN A 560 -11.89 0.42 -12.33
N ALA A 561 -12.62 1.19 -11.52
CA ALA A 561 -12.79 2.63 -11.77
C ALA A 561 -11.49 3.42 -11.52
N LEU A 562 -10.57 2.91 -10.70
CA LEU A 562 -9.34 3.59 -10.29
C LEU A 562 -8.08 3.03 -10.98
N PHE A 563 -7.97 1.70 -11.14
CA PHE A 563 -6.78 1.03 -11.64
C PHE A 563 -7.05 0.12 -12.84
N ALA A 564 -5.99 -0.08 -13.63
CA ALA A 564 -5.97 -1.00 -14.78
C ALA A 564 -5.00 -2.18 -14.57
N LEU A 565 -4.70 -2.53 -13.32
CA LEU A 565 -3.77 -3.62 -12.97
C LEU A 565 -4.54 -4.91 -12.69
N PRO A 566 -4.04 -6.08 -13.14
CA PRO A 566 -4.63 -7.36 -12.77
C PRO A 566 -4.52 -7.60 -11.26
N VAL A 567 -5.59 -8.12 -10.68
CA VAL A 567 -5.61 -8.56 -9.28
C VAL A 567 -5.15 -10.01 -9.23
N LEU A 568 -4.13 -10.28 -8.42
CA LEU A 568 -3.60 -11.61 -8.18
C LEU A 568 -4.33 -12.23 -6.98
N SER A 569 -4.51 -13.55 -7.03
CA SER A 569 -5.04 -14.34 -5.93
C SER A 569 -4.08 -15.48 -5.66
N LEU A 570 -3.51 -15.50 -4.48
CA LEU A 570 -2.54 -16.50 -4.06
C LEU A 570 -3.20 -17.54 -3.15
N ALA A 571 -2.67 -18.78 -3.15
CA ALA A 571 -2.95 -19.73 -2.11
C ALA A 571 -2.23 -19.32 -0.82
N GLU A 572 -2.69 -19.77 0.33
CA GLU A 572 -2.05 -19.51 1.64
C GLU A 572 -0.56 -19.84 1.64
N HIS A 573 -0.18 -20.99 1.06
CA HIS A 573 1.21 -21.39 0.87
C HIS A 573 2.01 -20.32 0.12
N ASP A 574 1.49 -19.85 -1.02
CA ASP A 574 2.18 -18.87 -1.87
C ASP A 574 2.29 -17.51 -1.18
N ILE A 575 1.27 -17.13 -0.37
CA ILE A 575 1.31 -15.96 0.51
C ILE A 575 2.44 -16.10 1.51
N GLY A 576 2.53 -17.24 2.19
CA GLY A 576 3.58 -17.53 3.16
C GLY A 576 4.98 -17.50 2.55
N VAL A 577 5.16 -18.06 1.37
CA VAL A 577 6.43 -17.99 0.60
C VAL A 577 6.77 -16.55 0.25
N ALA A 578 5.81 -15.77 -0.23
CA ALA A 578 6.03 -14.36 -0.58
C ALA A 578 6.39 -13.51 0.65
N MET A 579 5.68 -13.70 1.77
CA MET A 579 5.98 -13.03 3.04
C MET A 579 7.35 -13.40 3.58
N ALA A 580 7.73 -14.69 3.57
CA ALA A 580 9.05 -15.16 3.99
C ALA A 580 10.16 -14.55 3.12
N ALA A 581 9.96 -14.48 1.81
CA ALA A 581 10.90 -13.83 0.88
C ALA A 581 11.03 -12.33 1.19
N ARG A 582 9.91 -11.65 1.47
CA ARG A 582 9.92 -10.23 1.87
C ARG A 582 10.63 -10.00 3.20
N MET A 583 10.40 -10.85 4.20
CA MET A 583 11.10 -10.78 5.49
C MET A 583 12.60 -11.02 5.33
N ALA A 584 12.99 -12.00 4.51
CA ALA A 584 14.39 -12.24 4.17
C ALA A 584 15.02 -11.04 3.47
N TYR A 585 14.32 -10.43 2.51
CA TYR A 585 14.79 -9.22 1.84
C TYR A 585 14.99 -8.06 2.81
N ASN A 586 14.01 -7.78 3.66
CA ASN A 586 14.10 -6.70 4.65
C ASN A 586 15.27 -6.90 5.63
N ALA A 587 15.60 -8.16 5.97
CA ALA A 587 16.66 -8.52 6.95
C ALA A 587 18.03 -8.76 6.31
N SER A 588 18.17 -8.69 4.99
CA SER A 588 19.37 -9.14 4.26
C SER A 588 20.49 -8.12 4.19
N GLY A 589 20.18 -6.83 4.44
CA GLY A 589 21.10 -5.73 4.11
C GLY A 589 21.36 -5.60 2.60
N ALA A 590 20.44 -6.10 1.77
CA ALA A 590 20.54 -5.99 0.32
C ALA A 590 20.51 -4.54 -0.13
N GLY A 591 21.43 -4.18 -1.02
CA GLY A 591 21.53 -2.87 -1.63
C GLY A 591 21.90 -2.95 -3.10
N GLY A 592 21.54 -1.92 -3.84
CA GLY A 592 21.91 -1.73 -5.23
C GLY A 592 22.74 -0.47 -5.42
N THR A 593 23.64 -0.48 -6.38
CA THR A 593 24.40 0.69 -6.83
C THR A 593 24.35 0.75 -8.32
N LEU A 594 23.81 1.82 -8.89
CA LEU A 594 23.89 2.12 -10.31
C LEU A 594 25.32 2.64 -10.59
N LEU A 595 26.04 1.94 -11.43
CA LEU A 595 27.38 2.30 -11.90
C LEU A 595 27.23 3.01 -13.26
N LEU A 596 27.75 4.22 -13.35
CA LEU A 596 27.64 5.07 -14.54
C LEU A 596 28.90 4.91 -15.37
N GLY A 597 28.79 4.38 -16.58
CA GLY A 597 29.91 4.10 -17.45
C GLY A 597 29.75 4.67 -18.86
N ALA A 598 30.83 5.09 -19.49
CA ALA A 598 30.83 5.59 -20.86
C ALA A 598 30.34 4.55 -21.89
N ALA A 599 30.53 3.26 -21.61
CA ALA A 599 30.08 2.15 -22.48
C ALA A 599 28.65 1.65 -22.15
N GLY A 600 28.00 2.27 -21.19
CA GLY A 600 26.68 1.89 -20.67
C GLY A 600 26.70 1.73 -19.16
N ASN A 601 25.52 1.80 -18.57
CA ASN A 601 25.35 1.69 -17.12
C ASN A 601 25.17 0.22 -16.72
N SER A 602 25.49 -0.07 -15.45
CA SER A 602 25.21 -1.37 -14.83
C SER A 602 24.72 -1.18 -13.39
N ILE A 603 24.06 -2.20 -12.85
CA ILE A 603 23.62 -2.24 -11.46
C ILE A 603 24.45 -3.29 -10.74
N ARG A 604 25.16 -2.89 -9.69
CA ARG A 604 25.81 -3.81 -8.76
C ARG A 604 24.88 -4.03 -7.57
N LEU A 605 24.44 -5.25 -7.40
CA LEU A 605 23.69 -5.70 -6.22
C LEU A 605 24.68 -6.32 -5.22
N ALA A 606 24.43 -6.12 -3.94
CA ALA A 606 25.21 -6.70 -2.84
C ALA A 606 24.27 -7.04 -1.67
N THR A 607 24.65 -8.06 -0.89
CA THR A 607 23.90 -8.48 0.29
C THR A 607 24.81 -9.04 1.37
N THR A 608 24.38 -8.99 2.63
CA THR A 608 25.10 -9.64 3.75
C THR A 608 24.61 -11.06 4.01
N LYS A 609 23.35 -11.38 3.67
CA LYS A 609 22.73 -12.70 3.84
C LYS A 609 22.26 -13.22 2.48
N ALA A 610 22.13 -14.54 2.34
CA ALA A 610 21.52 -15.13 1.14
C ALA A 610 20.08 -14.62 0.99
N VAL A 611 19.75 -14.11 -0.21
CA VAL A 611 18.44 -13.50 -0.47
C VAL A 611 18.15 -13.42 -1.96
N THR A 612 16.86 -13.45 -2.31
CA THR A 612 16.38 -13.03 -3.64
C THR A 612 15.98 -11.56 -3.57
N VAL A 613 16.63 -10.73 -4.39
CA VAL A 613 16.39 -9.30 -4.47
C VAL A 613 15.42 -9.00 -5.61
N PRO A 614 14.25 -8.42 -5.36
CA PRO A 614 13.36 -7.95 -6.41
C PRO A 614 13.88 -6.64 -6.99
N VAL A 615 14.01 -6.57 -8.31
CA VAL A 615 14.44 -5.36 -9.04
C VAL A 615 13.41 -5.04 -10.10
N THR A 616 12.66 -3.98 -9.89
CA THR A 616 11.71 -3.46 -10.88
C THR A 616 12.43 -2.64 -11.94
N GLY A 617 12.00 -2.77 -13.20
CA GLY A 617 12.44 -1.96 -14.32
C GLY A 617 13.60 -2.57 -15.13
N ILE A 618 14.06 -3.76 -14.80
CA ILE A 618 15.05 -4.50 -15.61
C ILE A 618 14.58 -5.92 -15.89
N SER A 619 15.06 -6.50 -16.98
CA SER A 619 14.91 -7.92 -17.32
C SER A 619 16.25 -8.61 -17.23
N TYR A 620 16.45 -9.45 -16.20
CA TYR A 620 17.69 -10.18 -15.97
C TYR A 620 17.43 -11.57 -15.38
N GLY A 621 18.10 -12.58 -15.95
CA GLY A 621 18.00 -13.96 -15.49
C GLY A 621 16.75 -14.68 -16.03
N THR A 622 16.40 -15.79 -15.38
CA THR A 622 15.27 -16.67 -15.79
C THR A 622 13.99 -16.40 -15.01
N SER A 623 14.10 -15.73 -13.87
CA SER A 623 12.94 -15.36 -13.03
C SER A 623 12.59 -13.88 -13.23
N VAL A 624 11.94 -13.63 -14.37
CA VAL A 624 11.45 -12.31 -14.77
C VAL A 624 9.95 -12.41 -15.02
N GLU A 625 9.19 -11.56 -14.35
CA GLU A 625 7.77 -11.35 -14.64
C GLU A 625 7.54 -9.97 -15.24
N THR A 626 6.36 -9.77 -15.83
CA THR A 626 5.89 -8.44 -16.24
C THR A 626 4.59 -8.17 -15.55
N TYR A 627 4.57 -7.12 -14.71
CA TYR A 627 3.37 -6.69 -14.03
C TYR A 627 3.10 -5.20 -14.25
N GLY A 628 1.89 -4.88 -14.69
CA GLY A 628 1.53 -3.49 -15.02
C GLY A 628 2.43 -2.85 -16.09
N GLY A 629 2.92 -3.65 -17.04
CA GLY A 629 3.81 -3.20 -18.12
C GLY A 629 5.27 -3.00 -17.70
N GLN A 630 5.65 -3.33 -16.45
CA GLN A 630 7.03 -3.23 -15.97
C GLN A 630 7.64 -4.61 -15.74
N PRO A 631 8.88 -4.87 -16.20
CA PRO A 631 9.60 -6.08 -15.84
C PRO A 631 10.03 -6.03 -14.37
N ILE A 632 9.96 -7.17 -13.70
CA ILE A 632 10.44 -7.38 -12.32
C ILE A 632 11.33 -8.61 -12.35
N SER A 633 12.60 -8.43 -12.02
CA SER A 633 13.57 -9.53 -11.94
C SER A 633 13.77 -9.95 -10.49
N SER A 634 13.61 -11.24 -10.20
CA SER A 634 13.94 -11.84 -8.90
C SER A 634 15.36 -12.41 -8.96
N ILE A 635 16.33 -11.72 -8.33
CA ILE A 635 17.75 -12.00 -8.46
C ILE A 635 18.29 -12.63 -7.17
N ALA A 636 18.65 -13.91 -7.24
CA ALA A 636 19.22 -14.63 -6.10
C ALA A 636 20.69 -14.26 -5.89
N LEU A 637 21.05 -13.93 -4.65
CA LEU A 637 22.41 -13.63 -4.20
C LEU A 637 22.79 -14.54 -3.02
N PRO A 638 23.97 -15.15 -2.99
CA PRO A 638 24.48 -15.86 -1.83
C PRO A 638 24.86 -14.88 -0.70
N ALA A 639 25.05 -15.38 0.51
CA ALA A 639 25.50 -14.57 1.65
C ALA A 639 26.87 -13.90 1.35
N GLY A 640 26.96 -12.58 1.61
CA GLY A 640 28.13 -11.78 1.26
C GLY A 640 28.35 -11.62 -0.26
N GLY A 641 27.37 -12.04 -1.08
CA GLY A 641 27.48 -12.05 -2.53
C GLY A 641 27.32 -10.66 -3.17
N THR A 642 27.94 -10.52 -4.32
CA THR A 642 27.76 -9.37 -5.22
C THR A 642 27.49 -9.86 -6.63
N LEU A 643 26.66 -9.13 -7.38
CA LEU A 643 26.37 -9.41 -8.78
C LEU A 643 26.22 -8.09 -9.54
N THR A 644 26.82 -8.02 -10.73
CA THR A 644 26.63 -6.87 -11.61
C THR A 644 25.81 -7.28 -12.81
N VAL A 645 24.74 -6.52 -13.09
CA VAL A 645 23.78 -6.75 -14.17
C VAL A 645 23.69 -5.50 -15.06
N PRO A 646 23.27 -5.60 -16.33
CA PRO A 646 23.02 -4.43 -17.17
C PRO A 646 22.06 -3.44 -16.48
N GLY A 647 22.37 -2.15 -16.55
CA GLY A 647 21.57 -1.08 -16.00
C GLY A 647 20.87 -0.26 -17.09
N PRO A 648 19.89 0.58 -16.68
CA PRO A 648 19.17 1.46 -17.59
C PRO A 648 20.02 2.64 -18.05
N ALA A 649 19.56 3.37 -19.05
CA ALA A 649 20.05 4.72 -19.34
C ALA A 649 19.74 5.64 -18.13
N TRP A 650 20.66 6.52 -17.79
CA TRP A 650 20.52 7.42 -16.63
C TRP A 650 20.50 8.89 -17.04
#